data_4bd5e9f591ec0e48e2e0baeddbc76c50
#
_entry.id   4bd5e9f591ec0e48e2e0baeddbc76c50
#
_cell.length_a   1.000
_cell.length_b   1.000
_cell.length_c   1.000
_cell.angle_alpha   90.00
_cell.angle_beta   90.00
_cell.angle_gamma   90.00
#
_symmetry.space_group_name_H-M   'P 1'
#
loop_
_entity.id
_entity.type
_entity.pdbx_description
1 polymer ?
#
loop_
_entity_poly.entity_id
_entity_poly.type
_entity_poly.pdbx_seq_one_letter_code
_entity_poly.pdbx_strand_id
1 'polypeptide(L)'
;MARNTQPKTSANAATENMEASVPTDASVVTNVEKPVQTPIATARTSKQIIEEKVPPAKNVLSRANIFLDREMSQIAFNRRVLAQAEDRSIPLLERLRYLCIVGSNLDEFFEVRVASLLAQNTIDGELTQHSSFLAMMERISVECHTLMVRQYEVLNQEILPQLARKRIHLLRHTDRNDAQRAWVKAYFDREVRPLLTPIGLDPAHPFPQVVNKSLNFIVSLAGKDVFGRGNAIAIVKAPRVLPRVIKIPDELQDGSVSFCLLSSVIHAHIGDLFNGREVLAYSQFRVTRDSDLWVDEDDVKNLRQALQGELQTRQFGAAVRLEVAKNCSDELSRFLLEQFSLPADRLYRVDGPVNMVRLGELVEHIKQPNLRFPPFTAKANSKYAHTDIFTLLNKQDVLLHHPFQPFQTVIDFIRTASLDPNVLAIKQTIYRTGMNSDLMESLITAARQGKEVTVIVELMARFDEEANINWADRLQRAGAQVVYGVVGLKTHAKLALVIRREEGGVLRHYAHLGTGNYHPSTTKFYTDFGLLTAHPQLAAEVNEVFIHLTGLTKPKKLEYLWLAPFALQPQIIRAIRNEAKIAKAGRPGRIIAKMNALLDESVIRALYAASADGVKIDLIVRGACALRPGVPGLSENIKVRSIIGRYLEHSRIYYFRNDLEHDVYLASADWMSRNLFRRIEVAFPVLEKSLKKRVMAEGLEPYLKDNMNAWTLDSEGEYQRKKLRSKQTPFSAQQFLMEQLGSLSGD
;
A
#
# COMPACT_ATOMS: atom_id res chain seq x y z
N MET A 1 -6.34 11.91 63.22
CA MET A 1 -6.69 13.26 63.67
C MET A 1 -7.26 13.99 62.47
N ALA A 2 -8.54 14.09 62.42
CA ALA A 2 -9.42 15.25 62.53
C ALA A 2 -9.38 16.10 61.25
N ARG A 3 -10.39 16.40 60.57
CA ARG A 3 -11.89 16.50 60.47
C ARG A 3 -12.14 17.42 59.31
N ASN A 4 -12.94 16.98 58.35
CA ASN A 4 -14.33 17.32 58.10
C ASN A 4 -14.67 18.82 57.97
N THR A 5 -15.19 19.23 56.81
CA THR A 5 -16.56 19.78 56.72
C THR A 5 -16.91 20.17 55.27
N GLN A 6 -17.98 19.57 54.77
CA GLN A 6 -18.90 20.19 53.80
C GLN A 6 -19.88 21.14 54.53
N PRO A 7 -20.56 22.03 53.85
CA PRO A 7 -22.01 21.91 53.92
C PRO A 7 -22.76 21.98 52.56
N LYS A 8 -23.89 21.33 52.65
CA LYS A 8 -25.05 21.27 51.70
C LYS A 8 -25.91 22.53 51.80
N THR A 9 -26.74 22.67 50.80
CA THR A 9 -28.21 22.93 50.72
C THR A 9 -28.50 23.99 49.68
N SER A 10 -29.51 24.02 48.88
CA SER A 10 -30.79 23.37 48.55
C SER A 10 -31.59 24.38 47.72
N ALA A 11 -32.07 24.01 46.60
CA ALA A 11 -33.45 23.72 46.20
C ALA A 11 -34.39 24.91 45.86
N ASN A 12 -35.09 24.66 44.75
CA ASN A 12 -36.46 25.03 44.35
C ASN A 12 -36.68 26.37 43.64
N ALA A 13 -37.09 26.27 42.41
CA ALA A 13 -38.42 26.13 41.79
C ALA A 13 -39.11 27.46 41.49
N ALA A 14 -39.46 27.70 40.25
CA ALA A 14 -40.85 27.85 39.81
C ALA A 14 -40.94 28.33 38.35
N THR A 15 -41.74 27.64 37.65
CA THR A 15 -42.44 27.90 36.38
C THR A 15 -43.12 29.25 36.31
N GLU A 16 -43.14 29.90 35.13
CA GLU A 16 -44.36 30.57 34.64
C GLU A 16 -44.32 30.72 33.09
N ASN A 17 -45.37 30.19 32.49
CA ASN A 17 -45.81 30.43 31.11
C ASN A 17 -46.30 31.85 30.93
N MET A 18 -46.07 32.46 29.76
CA MET A 18 -47.03 33.38 29.16
C MET A 18 -46.96 33.34 27.63
N GLU A 19 -48.05 32.87 27.04
CA GLU A 19 -48.47 33.14 25.66
C GLU A 19 -48.84 34.59 25.47
N ALA A 20 -48.54 35.16 24.32
CA ALA A 20 -49.37 36.24 23.72
C ALA A 20 -49.05 36.41 22.21
N SER A 21 -49.95 35.92 21.39
CA SER A 21 -50.74 36.50 20.30
C SER A 21 -50.06 37.43 19.29
N VAL A 22 -50.22 37.01 18.02
CA VAL A 22 -50.08 37.70 16.74
C VAL A 22 -51.05 38.91 16.66
N PRO A 23 -50.69 39.96 15.90
CA PRO A 23 -51.60 40.44 14.85
C PRO A 23 -50.91 40.56 13.45
N THR A 24 -51.69 40.16 12.46
CA THR A 24 -51.61 40.42 11.05
C THR A 24 -51.80 41.91 10.73
N ASP A 25 -51.00 42.54 9.89
CA ASP A 25 -51.48 43.13 8.61
C ASP A 25 -50.40 43.85 7.79
N ALA A 26 -50.57 43.73 6.45
CA ALA A 26 -50.37 44.71 5.38
C ALA A 26 -48.94 44.94 4.80
N SER A 27 -48.75 44.31 3.65
CA SER A 27 -48.23 44.88 2.38
C SER A 27 -47.16 45.96 2.40
N VAL A 28 -45.92 45.63 2.04
CA VAL A 28 -45.04 46.45 1.24
C VAL A 28 -44.31 45.59 0.17
N VAL A 29 -44.61 45.86 -1.07
CA VAL A 29 -43.94 45.32 -2.25
C VAL A 29 -42.57 45.98 -2.34
N THR A 30 -41.49 45.22 -2.19
CA THR A 30 -40.16 45.64 -2.68
C THR A 30 -39.58 44.50 -3.50
N ASN A 31 -39.32 44.79 -4.75
CA ASN A 31 -38.60 43.98 -5.73
C ASN A 31 -37.27 43.53 -5.11
N VAL A 32 -37.09 42.24 -4.91
CA VAL A 32 -35.77 41.67 -4.73
C VAL A 32 -35.41 40.97 -6.04
N GLU A 33 -34.43 41.54 -6.73
CA GLU A 33 -33.79 40.92 -7.89
C GLU A 33 -33.30 39.54 -7.54
N LYS A 34 -33.69 38.53 -8.36
CA LYS A 34 -33.16 37.19 -8.29
C LYS A 34 -31.65 37.22 -8.56
N PRO A 35 -30.83 36.53 -7.77
CA PRO A 35 -29.42 36.37 -8.11
C PRO A 35 -29.31 35.58 -9.43
N VAL A 36 -28.58 36.18 -10.37
CA VAL A 36 -28.19 35.60 -11.65
C VAL A 36 -27.35 34.35 -11.32
N GLN A 37 -27.90 33.20 -11.57
CA GLN A 37 -27.12 31.95 -11.60
C GLN A 37 -26.19 32.00 -12.81
N THR A 38 -24.93 32.33 -12.57
CA THR A 38 -23.85 32.00 -13.52
C THR A 38 -23.74 30.50 -13.61
N PRO A 39 -23.84 29.90 -14.79
CA PRO A 39 -23.68 28.44 -14.91
C PRO A 39 -22.25 28.08 -14.50
N ILE A 40 -22.12 27.31 -13.44
CA ILE A 40 -20.88 26.57 -13.13
C ILE A 40 -20.62 25.71 -14.36
N ALA A 41 -19.54 26.00 -15.06
CA ALA A 41 -19.07 25.20 -16.18
C ALA A 41 -18.83 23.78 -15.67
N THR A 42 -19.78 22.89 -15.92
CA THR A 42 -19.62 21.47 -15.72
C THR A 42 -18.35 21.05 -16.43
N ALA A 43 -17.41 20.49 -15.66
CA ALA A 43 -16.20 19.89 -16.20
C ALA A 43 -16.62 18.94 -17.33
N ARG A 44 -16.23 19.28 -18.55
CA ARG A 44 -16.46 18.42 -19.71
C ARG A 44 -15.90 17.07 -19.39
N THR A 45 -16.76 16.07 -19.29
CA THR A 45 -16.38 14.66 -19.13
C THR A 45 -15.35 14.32 -20.20
N SER A 46 -14.33 13.58 -19.82
CA SER A 46 -13.20 13.14 -20.65
C SER A 46 -13.61 12.42 -21.96
N LYS A 47 -14.89 12.13 -22.17
CA LYS A 47 -15.45 11.61 -23.42
C LYS A 47 -15.47 12.60 -24.59
N GLN A 48 -15.53 13.90 -24.36
CA GLN A 48 -15.66 14.91 -25.43
C GLN A 48 -14.33 15.42 -26.02
N ILE A 49 -13.19 15.09 -25.41
CA ILE A 49 -11.86 15.51 -25.94
C ILE A 49 -11.21 14.43 -26.84
N ILE A 50 -11.81 13.24 -26.93
CA ILE A 50 -11.20 12.05 -27.60
C ILE A 50 -11.68 11.84 -29.05
N GLU A 51 -12.66 12.60 -29.53
CA GLU A 51 -13.22 12.37 -30.89
C GLU A 51 -12.46 13.03 -32.06
N GLU A 52 -11.34 13.70 -31.85
CA GLU A 52 -10.52 14.18 -32.97
C GLU A 52 -9.48 13.13 -33.43
N LYS A 53 -9.91 12.33 -34.42
CA LYS A 53 -9.13 11.66 -35.47
C LYS A 53 -7.96 10.78 -35.02
N VAL A 54 -8.28 9.58 -34.54
CA VAL A 54 -7.45 8.40 -34.82
C VAL A 54 -7.88 7.86 -36.19
N PRO A 55 -6.99 7.68 -37.19
CA PRO A 55 -7.37 7.05 -38.45
C PRO A 55 -7.91 5.63 -38.15
N PRO A 56 -8.99 5.18 -38.83
CA PRO A 56 -9.50 3.84 -38.56
C PRO A 56 -8.47 2.81 -39.02
N ALA A 57 -7.84 2.14 -38.06
CA ALA A 57 -7.16 0.89 -38.34
C ALA A 57 -8.22 -0.09 -38.84
N LYS A 58 -8.05 -0.60 -40.05
CA LYS A 58 -8.88 -1.67 -40.65
C LYS A 58 -8.66 -2.93 -39.82
N ASN A 59 -9.46 -3.13 -38.84
CA ASN A 59 -9.80 -4.18 -37.88
C ASN A 59 -9.94 -3.54 -36.51
N VAL A 60 -11.17 -3.25 -36.10
CA VAL A 60 -11.47 -2.85 -34.72
C VAL A 60 -11.24 -4.07 -33.84
N LEU A 61 -10.02 -4.21 -33.31
CA LEU A 61 -9.71 -5.21 -32.30
C LEU A 61 -10.62 -4.91 -31.10
N SER A 62 -11.32 -5.93 -30.59
CA SER A 62 -12.12 -5.79 -29.37
C SER A 62 -11.23 -5.33 -28.22
N ARG A 63 -11.80 -4.71 -27.17
CA ARG A 63 -11.05 -4.28 -25.98
C ARG A 63 -10.24 -5.44 -25.39
N ALA A 64 -10.78 -6.65 -25.38
CA ALA A 64 -10.12 -7.86 -24.90
C ALA A 64 -8.88 -8.24 -25.72
N ASN A 65 -8.80 -7.85 -26.98
CA ASN A 65 -7.65 -8.12 -27.84
C ASN A 65 -6.53 -7.06 -27.71
N ILE A 66 -6.84 -5.90 -27.12
CA ILE A 66 -5.91 -4.78 -27.00
C ILE A 66 -5.30 -4.72 -25.60
N PHE A 67 -6.06 -5.07 -24.57
CA PHE A 67 -5.61 -4.95 -23.18
C PHE A 67 -5.61 -6.30 -22.47
N LEU A 68 -4.63 -6.49 -21.61
CA LEU A 68 -4.61 -7.58 -20.63
C LEU A 68 -5.54 -7.25 -19.45
N ASP A 69 -6.11 -8.32 -18.88
CA ASP A 69 -6.94 -8.22 -17.69
C ASP A 69 -6.12 -7.76 -16.48
N ARG A 70 -6.61 -6.73 -15.82
CA ARG A 70 -5.94 -6.11 -14.67
C ARG A 70 -5.85 -7.05 -13.46
N GLU A 71 -6.93 -7.76 -13.18
CA GLU A 71 -7.07 -8.64 -12.03
C GLU A 71 -6.14 -9.85 -12.17
N MET A 72 -6.14 -10.45 -13.35
CA MET A 72 -5.23 -11.54 -13.69
C MET A 72 -3.78 -11.09 -13.62
N SER A 73 -3.46 -9.91 -14.12
CA SER A 73 -2.12 -9.35 -14.03
C SER A 73 -1.68 -9.10 -12.58
N GLN A 74 -2.62 -8.74 -11.69
CA GLN A 74 -2.34 -8.58 -10.25
C GLN A 74 -2.08 -9.93 -9.57
N ILE A 75 -2.82 -10.97 -9.92
CA ILE A 75 -2.60 -12.33 -9.42
C ILE A 75 -1.27 -12.88 -9.96
N ALA A 76 -0.97 -12.66 -11.24
CA ALA A 76 0.32 -13.01 -11.84
C ALA A 76 1.51 -12.31 -11.15
N PHE A 77 1.33 -11.09 -10.61
CA PHE A 77 2.34 -10.47 -9.75
C PHE A 77 2.55 -11.30 -8.47
N ASN A 78 1.50 -11.77 -7.81
CA ASN A 78 1.62 -12.61 -6.62
C ASN A 78 2.29 -13.96 -6.92
N ARG A 79 2.07 -14.55 -8.10
CA ARG A 79 2.81 -15.75 -8.54
C ARG A 79 4.31 -15.49 -8.65
N ARG A 80 4.73 -14.32 -9.15
CA ARG A 80 6.15 -13.94 -9.20
C ARG A 80 6.75 -13.73 -7.80
N VAL A 81 5.97 -13.24 -6.85
CA VAL A 81 6.38 -13.14 -5.44
C VAL A 81 6.51 -14.53 -4.81
N LEU A 82 5.56 -15.44 -5.08
CA LEU A 82 5.63 -16.83 -4.62
C LEU A 82 6.88 -17.56 -5.16
N ALA A 83 7.25 -17.29 -6.41
CA ALA A 83 8.45 -17.86 -7.01
C ALA A 83 9.75 -17.48 -6.27
N GLN A 84 9.77 -16.38 -5.51
CA GLN A 84 10.90 -16.06 -4.63
C GLN A 84 10.93 -17.00 -3.41
N ALA A 85 9.78 -17.45 -2.91
CA ALA A 85 9.73 -18.46 -1.85
C ALA A 85 10.13 -19.85 -2.34
N GLU A 86 9.94 -20.15 -3.62
CA GLU A 86 10.33 -21.40 -4.26
C GLU A 86 11.82 -21.46 -4.62
N ASP A 87 12.48 -20.30 -4.80
CA ASP A 87 13.88 -20.20 -5.21
C ASP A 87 14.81 -20.59 -4.06
N ARG A 88 15.49 -21.74 -4.20
CA ARG A 88 16.40 -22.29 -3.19
C ARG A 88 17.70 -21.50 -3.03
N SER A 89 18.00 -20.59 -3.95
CA SER A 89 19.15 -19.68 -3.82
C SER A 89 18.90 -18.56 -2.82
N ILE A 90 17.62 -18.31 -2.44
CA ILE A 90 17.23 -17.32 -1.46
C ILE A 90 17.35 -17.90 -0.05
N PRO A 91 17.89 -17.15 0.94
CA PRO A 91 17.99 -17.59 2.32
C PRO A 91 16.65 -18.04 2.91
N LEU A 92 16.65 -19.09 3.72
CA LEU A 92 15.44 -19.81 4.14
C LEU A 92 14.39 -18.94 4.85
N LEU A 93 14.81 -18.05 5.75
CA LEU A 93 13.89 -17.14 6.45
C LEU A 93 13.31 -16.06 5.51
N GLU A 94 14.04 -15.68 4.48
CA GLU A 94 13.51 -14.76 3.48
C GLU A 94 12.48 -15.46 2.58
N ARG A 95 12.69 -16.75 2.25
CA ARG A 95 11.67 -17.56 1.57
C ARG A 95 10.36 -17.62 2.37
N LEU A 96 10.44 -17.85 3.70
CA LEU A 96 9.28 -17.79 4.58
C LEU A 96 8.63 -16.39 4.58
N ARG A 97 9.44 -15.32 4.57
CA ARG A 97 8.94 -13.94 4.49
C ARG A 97 8.19 -13.70 3.18
N TYR A 98 8.67 -14.23 2.05
CA TYR A 98 7.94 -14.12 0.77
C TYR A 98 6.59 -14.82 0.80
N LEU A 99 6.45 -15.98 1.48
CA LEU A 99 5.14 -16.59 1.70
C LEU A 99 4.20 -15.66 2.49
N CYS A 100 4.70 -15.01 3.53
CA CYS A 100 3.91 -14.02 4.29
C CYS A 100 3.50 -12.83 3.41
N ILE A 101 4.38 -12.36 2.52
CA ILE A 101 4.10 -11.26 1.58
C ILE A 101 3.00 -11.67 0.58
N VAL A 102 3.04 -12.88 0.04
CA VAL A 102 1.95 -13.40 -0.83
C VAL A 102 0.62 -13.38 -0.09
N GLY A 103 0.59 -13.85 1.16
CA GLY A 103 -0.61 -13.82 2.00
C GLY A 103 -1.12 -12.39 2.23
N SER A 104 -0.24 -11.45 2.54
CA SER A 104 -0.59 -10.03 2.72
C SER A 104 -1.11 -9.38 1.43
N ASN A 105 -0.50 -9.68 0.29
CA ASN A 105 -0.94 -9.17 -1.01
C ASN A 105 -2.31 -9.72 -1.40
N LEU A 106 -2.59 -11.00 -1.10
CA LEU A 106 -3.91 -11.59 -1.30
C LEU A 106 -4.95 -10.96 -0.38
N ASP A 107 -4.61 -10.74 0.89
CA ASP A 107 -5.50 -10.03 1.81
C ASP A 107 -5.88 -8.66 1.23
N GLU A 108 -4.91 -7.83 0.81
CA GLU A 108 -5.17 -6.52 0.21
C GLU A 108 -5.98 -6.64 -1.10
N PHE A 109 -5.69 -7.65 -1.93
CA PHE A 109 -6.44 -7.87 -3.17
C PHE A 109 -7.92 -8.12 -2.91
N PHE A 110 -8.26 -8.94 -1.91
CA PHE A 110 -9.63 -9.23 -1.53
C PHE A 110 -10.29 -8.03 -0.82
N GLU A 111 -9.62 -7.44 0.16
CA GLU A 111 -10.14 -6.32 0.95
C GLU A 111 -10.47 -5.09 0.13
N VAL A 112 -9.75 -4.91 -0.99
CA VAL A 112 -9.81 -3.67 -1.76
C VAL A 112 -10.39 -3.91 -3.14
N ARG A 113 -9.75 -4.84 -3.89
CA ARG A 113 -10.09 -4.95 -5.32
C ARG A 113 -11.31 -5.82 -5.54
N VAL A 114 -11.36 -6.99 -4.93
CA VAL A 114 -12.53 -7.86 -5.03
C VAL A 114 -13.75 -7.21 -4.37
N ALA A 115 -13.57 -6.58 -3.21
CA ALA A 115 -14.61 -5.80 -2.54
C ALA A 115 -15.20 -4.70 -3.45
N SER A 116 -14.33 -3.89 -4.09
CA SER A 116 -14.78 -2.86 -5.04
C SER A 116 -15.53 -3.44 -6.26
N LEU A 117 -15.12 -4.60 -6.78
CA LEU A 117 -15.81 -5.26 -7.89
C LEU A 117 -17.20 -5.74 -7.50
N LEU A 118 -17.32 -6.28 -6.27
CA LEU A 118 -18.62 -6.70 -5.73
C LEU A 118 -19.57 -5.51 -5.54
N ALA A 119 -19.08 -4.41 -4.97
CA ALA A 119 -19.86 -3.20 -4.78
C ALA A 119 -20.35 -2.59 -6.11
N GLN A 120 -19.49 -2.54 -7.13
CA GLN A 120 -19.86 -2.03 -8.46
C GLN A 120 -20.96 -2.86 -9.12
N ASN A 121 -20.89 -4.20 -9.04
CA ASN A 121 -21.91 -5.08 -9.63
C ASN A 121 -23.30 -4.93 -8.98
N THR A 122 -23.36 -4.48 -7.73
CA THR A 122 -24.63 -4.23 -7.02
C THR A 122 -25.32 -2.96 -7.55
N ILE A 123 -24.57 -2.01 -8.12
CA ILE A 123 -25.07 -0.72 -8.61
C ILE A 123 -25.51 -0.78 -10.07
N ASP A 124 -24.79 -1.53 -10.92
CA ASP A 124 -24.91 -1.45 -12.39
C ASP A 124 -25.95 -2.40 -13.05
N GLY A 125 -26.68 -3.21 -12.35
CA GLY A 125 -27.88 -4.01 -12.65
C GLY A 125 -28.21 -4.51 -14.09
N GLU A 126 -27.36 -4.34 -15.12
CA GLU A 126 -27.62 -4.79 -16.49
C GLU A 126 -27.20 -6.27 -16.71
N LEU A 127 -28.11 -7.08 -17.25
CA LEU A 127 -27.95 -8.54 -17.43
C LEU A 127 -26.69 -8.96 -18.22
N THR A 128 -26.26 -8.19 -19.22
CA THR A 128 -25.07 -8.48 -20.04
C THR A 128 -23.77 -8.20 -19.30
N GLN A 129 -23.73 -7.21 -18.42
CA GLN A 129 -22.61 -6.91 -17.56
C GLN A 129 -22.46 -7.94 -16.43
N HIS A 130 -23.59 -8.50 -15.98
CA HIS A 130 -23.61 -9.52 -14.94
C HIS A 130 -22.93 -10.83 -15.37
N SER A 131 -23.14 -11.32 -16.60
CA SER A 131 -22.48 -12.55 -17.07
C SER A 131 -20.95 -12.40 -17.21
N SER A 132 -20.47 -11.26 -17.68
CA SER A 132 -19.03 -10.98 -17.78
C SER A 132 -18.39 -10.82 -16.40
N PHE A 133 -19.10 -10.25 -15.43
CA PHE A 133 -18.70 -10.15 -14.04
C PHE A 133 -18.55 -11.54 -13.40
N LEU A 134 -19.55 -12.42 -13.55
CA LEU A 134 -19.49 -13.78 -12.99
C LEU A 134 -18.30 -14.57 -13.55
N ALA A 135 -18.08 -14.54 -14.88
CA ALA A 135 -16.94 -15.20 -15.51
C ALA A 135 -15.58 -14.64 -15.00
N MET A 136 -15.48 -13.33 -14.76
CA MET A 136 -14.29 -12.73 -14.18
C MET A 136 -14.08 -13.20 -12.72
N MET A 137 -15.15 -13.24 -11.92
CA MET A 137 -15.08 -13.68 -10.54
C MET A 137 -14.71 -15.17 -10.42
N GLU A 138 -15.23 -16.02 -11.30
CA GLU A 138 -14.83 -17.42 -11.40
C GLU A 138 -13.33 -17.58 -11.70
N ARG A 139 -12.81 -16.82 -12.68
CA ARG A 139 -11.38 -16.81 -13.00
C ARG A 139 -10.53 -16.35 -11.80
N ILE A 140 -10.94 -15.28 -11.12
CA ILE A 140 -10.26 -14.81 -9.90
C ILE A 140 -10.25 -15.93 -8.84
N SER A 141 -11.37 -16.59 -8.63
CA SER A 141 -11.49 -17.69 -7.66
C SER A 141 -10.53 -18.83 -7.99
N VAL A 142 -10.56 -19.37 -9.22
CA VAL A 142 -9.69 -20.47 -9.67
C VAL A 142 -8.21 -20.13 -9.49
N GLU A 143 -7.81 -18.93 -9.93
CA GLU A 143 -6.42 -18.48 -9.85
C GLU A 143 -5.93 -18.27 -8.40
N CYS A 144 -6.79 -17.70 -7.55
CA CYS A 144 -6.45 -17.50 -6.14
C CYS A 144 -6.41 -18.82 -5.37
N HIS A 145 -7.30 -19.78 -5.66
CA HIS A 145 -7.24 -21.13 -5.06
C HIS A 145 -5.93 -21.82 -5.45
N THR A 146 -5.58 -21.81 -6.74
CA THR A 146 -4.33 -22.40 -7.24
C THR A 146 -3.10 -21.78 -6.56
N LEU A 147 -3.06 -20.44 -6.45
CA LEU A 147 -1.97 -19.73 -5.81
C LEU A 147 -1.86 -20.08 -4.32
N MET A 148 -2.99 -20.14 -3.60
CA MET A 148 -3.01 -20.48 -2.17
C MET A 148 -2.62 -21.92 -1.91
N VAL A 149 -3.12 -22.87 -2.68
CA VAL A 149 -2.70 -24.30 -2.57
C VAL A 149 -1.18 -24.38 -2.71
N ARG A 150 -0.62 -23.76 -3.76
CA ARG A 150 0.83 -23.78 -3.99
C ARG A 150 1.62 -23.12 -2.86
N GLN A 151 1.12 -22.02 -2.30
CA GLN A 151 1.74 -21.33 -1.16
C GLN A 151 1.87 -22.26 0.06
N TYR A 152 0.83 -23.03 0.39
CA TYR A 152 0.85 -23.97 1.51
C TYR A 152 1.67 -25.24 1.21
N GLU A 153 1.72 -25.68 -0.04
CA GLU A 153 2.65 -26.75 -0.46
C GLU A 153 4.10 -26.35 -0.23
N VAL A 154 4.50 -25.16 -0.66
CA VAL A 154 5.87 -24.64 -0.44
C VAL A 154 6.17 -24.53 1.05
N LEU A 155 5.22 -24.08 1.87
CA LEU A 155 5.39 -24.06 3.33
C LEU A 155 5.67 -25.46 3.88
N ASN A 156 4.76 -26.41 3.59
CA ASN A 156 4.74 -27.73 4.23
C ASN A 156 5.80 -28.68 3.68
N GLN A 157 6.06 -28.65 2.37
CA GLN A 157 6.95 -29.61 1.70
C GLN A 157 8.39 -29.10 1.59
N GLU A 158 8.60 -27.78 1.64
CA GLU A 158 9.93 -27.21 1.45
C GLU A 158 10.43 -26.43 2.68
N ILE A 159 9.70 -25.42 3.13
CA ILE A 159 10.20 -24.47 4.15
C ILE A 159 10.30 -25.15 5.53
N LEU A 160 9.21 -25.74 6.03
CA LEU A 160 9.19 -26.36 7.36
C LEU A 160 10.18 -27.53 7.47
N PRO A 161 10.31 -28.44 6.48
CA PRO A 161 11.34 -29.48 6.53
C PRO A 161 12.76 -28.94 6.51
N GLN A 162 13.04 -27.86 5.78
CA GLN A 162 14.36 -27.24 5.78
C GLN A 162 14.68 -26.53 7.09
N LEU A 163 13.70 -25.88 7.74
CA LEU A 163 13.85 -25.33 9.08
C LEU A 163 14.15 -26.44 10.10
N ALA A 164 13.43 -27.56 10.04
CA ALA A 164 13.67 -28.71 10.90
C ALA A 164 15.11 -29.25 10.79
N ARG A 165 15.66 -29.36 9.56
CA ARG A 165 17.07 -29.72 9.33
C ARG A 165 18.06 -28.72 9.94
N LYS A 166 17.64 -27.48 10.17
CA LYS A 166 18.43 -26.45 10.87
C LYS A 166 18.12 -26.42 12.37
N ARG A 167 17.45 -27.45 12.91
CA ARG A 167 17.02 -27.58 14.29
C ARG A 167 16.07 -26.48 14.76
N ILE A 168 15.22 -26.01 13.86
CA ILE A 168 14.16 -25.03 14.09
C ILE A 168 12.83 -25.71 13.81
N HIS A 169 11.99 -25.87 14.82
CA HIS A 169 10.74 -26.63 14.72
C HIS A 169 9.52 -25.75 14.99
N LEU A 170 8.52 -25.84 14.15
CA LEU A 170 7.18 -25.34 14.41
C LEU A 170 6.27 -26.53 14.76
N LEU A 171 6.12 -26.78 16.06
CA LEU A 171 5.47 -28.00 16.59
C LEU A 171 3.94 -27.89 16.47
N ARG A 172 3.33 -28.89 15.85
CA ARG A 172 1.89 -29.12 15.94
C ARG A 172 1.56 -29.68 17.32
N HIS A 173 0.29 -29.73 17.68
CA HIS A 173 -0.13 -30.32 18.96
C HIS A 173 0.24 -31.81 19.11
N THR A 174 0.27 -32.54 17.98
CA THR A 174 0.67 -33.97 17.92
C THR A 174 2.17 -34.17 18.05
N ASP A 175 3.00 -33.21 17.68
CA ASP A 175 4.45 -33.37 17.56
C ASP A 175 5.17 -33.07 18.90
N ARG A 176 4.44 -32.64 19.93
CA ARG A 176 4.99 -32.26 21.25
C ARG A 176 5.24 -33.51 22.08
N ASN A 177 6.38 -33.56 22.78
CA ASN A 177 6.63 -34.54 23.83
C ASN A 177 5.84 -34.21 25.11
N ASP A 178 5.87 -35.10 26.11
CA ASP A 178 5.06 -34.98 27.33
C ASP A 178 5.38 -33.72 28.12
N ALA A 179 6.67 -33.36 28.26
CA ALA A 179 7.10 -32.16 28.97
C ALA A 179 6.61 -30.87 28.26
N GLN A 180 6.69 -30.87 26.92
CA GLN A 180 6.19 -29.78 26.11
C GLN A 180 4.66 -29.67 26.16
N ARG A 181 3.95 -30.83 26.18
CA ARG A 181 2.48 -30.85 26.36
C ARG A 181 2.08 -30.27 27.71
N ALA A 182 2.75 -30.71 28.78
CA ALA A 182 2.51 -30.21 30.14
C ALA A 182 2.75 -28.67 30.24
N TRP A 183 3.84 -28.20 29.66
CA TRP A 183 4.12 -26.76 29.63
C TRP A 183 3.09 -25.99 28.84
N VAL A 184 2.70 -26.45 27.64
CA VAL A 184 1.67 -25.80 26.81
C VAL A 184 0.32 -25.77 27.52
N LYS A 185 -0.02 -26.85 28.29
CA LYS A 185 -1.24 -26.84 29.12
C LYS A 185 -1.16 -25.78 30.21
N ALA A 186 -0.06 -25.69 30.93
CA ALA A 186 0.15 -24.65 31.94
C ALA A 186 0.12 -23.22 31.34
N TYR A 187 0.73 -23.05 30.18
CA TYR A 187 0.65 -21.78 29.43
C TYR A 187 -0.79 -21.45 29.02
N PHE A 188 -1.53 -22.44 28.51
CA PHE A 188 -2.93 -22.29 28.14
C PHE A 188 -3.77 -21.85 29.34
N ASP A 189 -3.66 -22.53 30.47
CA ASP A 189 -4.47 -22.25 31.68
C ASP A 189 -4.15 -20.88 32.28
N ARG A 190 -2.88 -20.47 32.24
CA ARG A 190 -2.43 -19.21 32.84
C ARG A 190 -2.63 -17.99 31.95
N GLU A 191 -2.27 -18.11 30.64
CA GLU A 191 -2.17 -16.95 29.76
C GLU A 191 -3.31 -16.88 28.74
N VAL A 192 -3.82 -18.02 28.26
CA VAL A 192 -4.74 -18.07 27.13
C VAL A 192 -6.19 -18.23 27.58
N ARG A 193 -6.47 -19.23 28.42
CA ARG A 193 -7.83 -19.54 28.88
C ARG A 193 -8.57 -18.37 29.54
N PRO A 194 -7.93 -17.54 30.39
CA PRO A 194 -8.61 -16.40 31.02
C PRO A 194 -9.09 -15.33 30.01
N LEU A 195 -8.53 -15.32 28.80
CA LEU A 195 -8.87 -14.37 27.75
C LEU A 195 -9.87 -14.94 26.74
N LEU A 196 -10.22 -16.21 26.85
CA LEU A 196 -11.15 -16.86 25.93
C LEU A 196 -12.57 -16.80 26.48
N THR A 197 -13.49 -16.33 25.64
CA THR A 197 -14.92 -16.35 25.92
C THR A 197 -15.63 -17.11 24.82
N PRO A 198 -16.00 -18.38 25.06
CA PRO A 198 -16.83 -19.15 24.14
C PRO A 198 -18.24 -18.53 24.06
N ILE A 199 -18.75 -18.37 22.86
CA ILE A 199 -20.09 -17.83 22.60
C ILE A 199 -20.90 -18.94 21.95
N GLY A 200 -21.82 -19.57 22.70
CA GLY A 200 -22.80 -20.50 22.17
C GLY A 200 -23.80 -19.77 21.27
N LEU A 201 -24.07 -20.32 20.10
CA LEU A 201 -25.00 -19.72 19.15
C LEU A 201 -26.43 -20.13 19.51
N ASP A 202 -27.29 -19.13 19.73
CA ASP A 202 -28.70 -19.28 19.92
C ASP A 202 -29.41 -18.77 18.65
N PRO A 203 -30.31 -19.55 18.04
CA PRO A 203 -31.05 -19.10 16.85
C PRO A 203 -31.81 -17.77 17.01
N ALA A 204 -32.09 -17.37 18.23
CA ALA A 204 -32.76 -16.10 18.54
C ALA A 204 -31.82 -14.89 18.57
N HIS A 205 -30.49 -15.10 18.49
CA HIS A 205 -29.50 -14.01 18.56
C HIS A 205 -28.71 -13.93 17.28
N PRO A 206 -28.27 -12.71 16.87
CA PRO A 206 -27.44 -12.56 15.69
C PRO A 206 -26.08 -13.25 15.86
N PHE A 207 -25.51 -13.70 14.76
CA PHE A 207 -24.17 -14.27 14.73
C PHE A 207 -23.13 -13.29 15.32
N PRO A 208 -22.20 -13.74 16.19
CA PRO A 208 -21.21 -12.85 16.82
C PRO A 208 -20.36 -12.12 15.81
N GLN A 209 -20.19 -10.82 15.97
CA GLN A 209 -19.34 -10.02 15.10
C GLN A 209 -17.90 -10.55 15.11
N VAL A 210 -17.41 -10.95 13.94
CA VAL A 210 -16.05 -11.40 13.71
C VAL A 210 -15.25 -10.28 13.04
N VAL A 211 -14.19 -9.86 13.71
CA VAL A 211 -13.29 -8.79 13.24
C VAL A 211 -12.53 -9.23 11.99
N ASN A 212 -12.32 -8.32 11.05
CA ASN A 212 -11.55 -8.57 9.83
C ASN A 212 -10.20 -9.24 10.11
N LYS A 213 -9.91 -10.34 9.40
CA LYS A 213 -8.67 -11.15 9.49
C LYS A 213 -8.34 -11.69 10.89
N SER A 214 -9.28 -11.64 11.85
CA SER A 214 -9.06 -12.25 13.17
C SER A 214 -9.12 -13.77 13.09
N LEU A 215 -8.35 -14.43 13.95
CA LEU A 215 -8.40 -15.89 14.12
C LEU A 215 -9.55 -16.25 15.04
N ASN A 216 -10.40 -17.19 14.62
CA ASN A 216 -11.52 -17.70 15.37
C ASN A 216 -11.62 -19.21 15.23
N PHE A 217 -12.36 -19.83 16.14
CA PHE A 217 -12.71 -21.25 16.07
C PHE A 217 -14.23 -21.37 16.03
N ILE A 218 -14.72 -22.25 15.18
CA ILE A 218 -16.08 -22.78 15.22
C ILE A 218 -16.04 -24.14 15.84
N VAL A 219 -16.96 -24.41 16.79
CA VAL A 219 -17.01 -25.64 17.58
C VAL A 219 -18.41 -26.22 17.51
N SER A 220 -18.52 -27.48 17.14
CA SER A 220 -19.76 -28.27 17.21
C SER A 220 -19.79 -29.03 18.52
N LEU A 221 -20.93 -28.98 19.21
CA LEU A 221 -21.14 -29.53 20.57
C LEU A 221 -22.29 -30.52 20.57
N ALA A 222 -22.10 -31.65 21.27
CA ALA A 222 -23.16 -32.61 21.50
C ALA A 222 -24.11 -32.20 22.62
N GLY A 223 -25.32 -32.77 22.62
CA GLY A 223 -26.27 -32.64 23.68
C GLY A 223 -26.96 -31.29 23.82
N LYS A 224 -27.62 -31.09 24.92
CA LYS A 224 -28.32 -29.84 25.28
C LYS A 224 -27.48 -28.99 26.23
N ASP A 225 -27.66 -27.68 26.19
CA ASP A 225 -27.06 -26.78 27.16
C ASP A 225 -27.71 -26.92 28.56
N VAL A 226 -27.19 -26.24 29.58
CA VAL A 226 -27.70 -26.28 30.94
C VAL A 226 -29.14 -25.79 31.10
N PHE A 227 -29.65 -25.14 30.06
CA PHE A 227 -31.06 -24.67 30.00
C PHE A 227 -31.96 -25.58 29.16
N GLY A 228 -31.44 -26.73 28.71
CA GLY A 228 -32.19 -27.71 27.93
C GLY A 228 -32.32 -27.39 26.44
N ARG A 229 -31.59 -26.38 25.92
CA ARG A 229 -31.63 -25.95 24.52
C ARG A 229 -30.62 -26.70 23.69
N GLY A 230 -30.95 -26.97 22.43
CA GLY A 230 -30.10 -27.69 21.48
C GLY A 230 -29.06 -26.82 20.80
N ASN A 231 -28.33 -25.95 21.52
CA ASN A 231 -27.29 -25.08 20.94
C ASN A 231 -26.06 -25.91 20.54
N ALA A 232 -26.00 -26.28 19.25
CA ALA A 232 -25.00 -27.21 18.74
C ALA A 232 -23.68 -26.55 18.32
N ILE A 233 -23.65 -25.22 18.17
CA ILE A 233 -22.48 -24.50 17.65
C ILE A 233 -22.05 -23.41 18.63
N ALA A 234 -20.73 -23.25 18.79
CA ALA A 234 -20.12 -22.13 19.52
C ALA A 234 -18.98 -21.52 18.72
N ILE A 235 -18.74 -20.22 18.96
CA ILE A 235 -17.61 -19.48 18.40
C ILE A 235 -16.65 -19.10 19.52
N VAL A 236 -15.34 -19.33 19.29
CA VAL A 236 -14.26 -18.92 20.19
C VAL A 236 -13.32 -17.99 19.45
N LYS A 237 -13.24 -16.72 19.93
CA LYS A 237 -12.34 -15.72 19.34
C LYS A 237 -10.97 -15.82 19.97
N ALA A 238 -9.91 -15.99 19.16
CA ALA A 238 -8.54 -16.01 19.66
C ALA A 238 -8.11 -14.59 20.12
N PRO A 239 -7.45 -14.46 21.30
CA PRO A 239 -7.03 -13.16 21.83
C PRO A 239 -6.04 -12.47 20.88
N ARG A 240 -6.26 -11.20 20.58
CA ARG A 240 -5.41 -10.41 19.69
C ARG A 240 -4.16 -9.86 20.38
N VAL A 241 -4.21 -9.76 21.70
CA VAL A 241 -3.11 -9.23 22.54
C VAL A 241 -1.96 -10.23 22.72
N LEU A 242 -2.23 -11.55 22.52
CA LEU A 242 -1.21 -12.58 22.64
C LEU A 242 -0.42 -12.76 21.34
N PRO A 243 0.89 -13.11 21.43
CA PRO A 243 1.71 -13.42 20.27
C PRO A 243 1.13 -14.63 19.52
N ARG A 244 1.27 -14.63 18.21
CA ARG A 244 0.81 -15.78 17.37
C ARG A 244 1.81 -16.91 17.34
N VAL A 245 3.10 -16.59 17.51
CA VAL A 245 4.19 -17.57 17.58
C VAL A 245 4.75 -17.55 19.00
N ILE A 246 4.73 -18.69 19.66
CA ILE A 246 5.12 -18.87 21.05
C ILE A 246 6.37 -19.73 21.05
N LYS A 247 7.49 -19.23 21.62
CA LYS A 247 8.72 -20.00 21.79
C LYS A 247 8.54 -20.97 22.97
N ILE A 248 8.87 -22.25 22.75
CA ILE A 248 8.98 -23.24 23.82
C ILE A 248 10.25 -22.92 24.63
N PRO A 249 10.23 -22.99 25.97
CA PRO A 249 11.42 -22.76 26.80
C PRO A 249 12.60 -23.62 26.42
N ASP A 250 13.81 -23.07 26.52
CA ASP A 250 15.02 -23.77 26.09
C ASP A 250 15.32 -25.02 26.92
N GLU A 251 14.84 -25.10 28.17
CA GLU A 251 14.96 -26.23 29.09
C GLU A 251 14.14 -27.45 28.63
N LEU A 252 13.14 -27.24 27.80
CA LEU A 252 12.26 -28.27 27.24
C LEU A 252 12.66 -28.70 25.82
N GLN A 253 13.88 -28.34 25.41
CA GLN A 253 14.39 -28.55 24.07
C GLN A 253 15.70 -29.33 24.10
N ASP A 254 15.91 -30.17 23.10
CA ASP A 254 17.11 -31.01 22.94
C ASP A 254 18.24 -30.31 22.13
N GLY A 255 18.46 -29.05 22.40
CA GLY A 255 19.39 -28.18 21.65
C GLY A 255 18.83 -27.73 20.27
N SER A 256 17.54 -27.96 20.01
CA SER A 256 16.78 -27.37 18.93
C SER A 256 16.09 -26.08 19.42
N VAL A 257 15.56 -25.27 18.50
CA VAL A 257 14.69 -24.12 18.83
C VAL A 257 13.29 -24.43 18.35
N SER A 258 12.36 -24.59 19.28
CA SER A 258 10.99 -25.00 18.98
C SER A 258 9.98 -23.90 19.27
N PHE A 259 8.99 -23.82 18.42
CA PHE A 259 7.89 -22.87 18.51
C PHE A 259 6.55 -23.61 18.36
N CYS A 260 5.49 -23.03 18.90
CA CYS A 260 4.12 -23.42 18.59
C CYS A 260 3.27 -22.20 18.25
N LEU A 261 2.23 -22.41 17.47
CA LEU A 261 1.26 -21.36 17.16
C LEU A 261 0.22 -21.26 18.29
N LEU A 262 -0.22 -20.05 18.60
CA LEU A 262 -1.35 -19.80 19.51
C LEU A 262 -2.57 -20.63 19.09
N SER A 263 -2.83 -20.72 17.79
CA SER A 263 -3.90 -21.57 17.23
C SER A 263 -3.73 -23.04 17.59
N SER A 264 -2.50 -23.56 17.62
CA SER A 264 -2.19 -24.93 18.01
C SER A 264 -2.30 -25.15 19.53
N VAL A 265 -2.09 -24.10 20.33
CA VAL A 265 -2.32 -24.14 21.79
C VAL A 265 -3.82 -24.22 22.08
N ILE A 266 -4.62 -23.33 21.47
CA ILE A 266 -6.08 -23.33 21.62
C ILE A 266 -6.69 -24.65 21.10
N HIS A 267 -6.22 -25.10 19.92
CA HIS A 267 -6.67 -26.36 19.31
C HIS A 267 -6.52 -27.56 20.25
N ALA A 268 -5.38 -27.66 20.95
CA ALA A 268 -5.11 -28.78 21.87
C ALA A 268 -6.00 -28.80 23.12
N HIS A 269 -6.59 -27.66 23.49
CA HIS A 269 -7.33 -27.46 24.74
C HIS A 269 -8.73 -26.87 24.53
N ILE A 270 -9.26 -26.96 23.31
CA ILE A 270 -10.57 -26.40 22.98
C ILE A 270 -11.68 -27.03 23.80
N GLY A 271 -11.57 -28.34 24.08
CA GLY A 271 -12.52 -29.09 24.90
C GLY A 271 -12.62 -28.59 26.35
N ASP A 272 -11.52 -28.06 26.91
CA ASP A 272 -11.47 -27.55 28.28
C ASP A 272 -12.34 -26.29 28.49
N LEU A 273 -12.82 -25.71 27.40
CA LEU A 273 -13.70 -24.54 27.44
C LEU A 273 -15.19 -24.90 27.56
N PHE A 274 -15.56 -26.19 27.37
CA PHE A 274 -16.94 -26.64 27.27
C PHE A 274 -17.26 -27.73 28.31
N ASN A 275 -17.04 -27.42 29.60
CA ASN A 275 -17.29 -28.37 30.68
C ASN A 275 -18.72 -28.92 30.64
N GLY A 276 -18.85 -30.24 30.69
CA GLY A 276 -20.15 -30.93 30.66
C GLY A 276 -20.78 -31.10 29.28
N ARG A 277 -20.08 -30.69 28.20
CA ARG A 277 -20.50 -30.96 26.82
C ARG A 277 -19.35 -31.59 26.01
N GLU A 278 -19.70 -32.55 25.18
CA GLU A 278 -18.76 -33.17 24.26
C GLU A 278 -18.54 -32.30 23.03
N VAL A 279 -17.28 -32.09 22.66
CA VAL A 279 -16.90 -31.39 21.43
C VAL A 279 -16.84 -32.42 20.29
N LEU A 280 -17.76 -32.33 19.34
CA LEU A 280 -17.88 -33.24 18.21
C LEU A 280 -16.89 -32.90 17.08
N ALA A 281 -16.79 -31.62 16.74
CA ALA A 281 -15.92 -31.13 15.71
C ALA A 281 -15.56 -29.67 15.97
N TYR A 282 -14.42 -29.24 15.47
CA TYR A 282 -14.04 -27.81 15.52
C TYR A 282 -13.03 -27.48 14.41
N SER A 283 -13.00 -26.22 14.01
CA SER A 283 -12.06 -25.74 13.00
C SER A 283 -11.70 -24.28 13.23
N GLN A 284 -10.49 -23.93 12.79
CA GLN A 284 -10.07 -22.54 12.69
C GLN A 284 -10.69 -21.88 11.47
N PHE A 285 -11.05 -20.60 11.60
CA PHE A 285 -11.47 -19.80 10.46
C PHE A 285 -11.08 -18.33 10.62
N ARG A 286 -11.02 -17.65 9.51
CA ARG A 286 -10.97 -16.18 9.44
C ARG A 286 -11.80 -15.66 8.27
N VAL A 287 -12.29 -14.44 8.40
CA VAL A 287 -13.01 -13.71 7.36
C VAL A 287 -12.18 -12.52 6.91
N THR A 288 -12.06 -12.34 5.60
CA THR A 288 -11.57 -11.10 5.00
C THR A 288 -12.78 -10.25 4.63
N ARG A 289 -12.76 -8.98 5.04
CA ARG A 289 -13.87 -8.04 4.84
C ARG A 289 -13.46 -6.89 3.94
N ASP A 290 -14.43 -6.23 3.33
CA ASP A 290 -14.22 -4.93 2.72
C ASP A 290 -13.60 -3.97 3.73
N SER A 291 -12.52 -3.33 3.35
CA SER A 291 -11.79 -2.38 4.18
C SER A 291 -11.82 -0.95 3.64
N ASP A 292 -12.61 -0.67 2.61
CA ASP A 292 -12.80 0.70 2.17
C ASP A 292 -13.63 1.48 3.18
N LEU A 293 -13.15 2.68 3.49
CA LEU A 293 -13.86 3.62 4.33
C LEU A 293 -14.81 4.40 3.43
N TRP A 294 -16.10 4.23 3.68
CA TRP A 294 -17.16 4.97 2.99
C TRP A 294 -17.45 6.24 3.77
N VAL A 295 -16.67 7.29 3.53
CA VAL A 295 -16.94 8.63 4.03
C VAL A 295 -17.35 9.47 2.84
N ASP A 296 -18.57 9.98 2.86
CA ASP A 296 -18.99 10.97 1.85
C ASP A 296 -18.31 12.30 2.19
N GLU A 297 -17.20 12.54 1.47
CA GLU A 297 -16.36 13.70 1.72
C GLU A 297 -17.10 15.03 1.45
N ASP A 298 -18.13 15.00 0.60
CA ASP A 298 -18.89 16.20 0.21
C ASP A 298 -19.91 16.61 1.29
N ASP A 299 -20.44 15.65 2.07
CA ASP A 299 -21.46 15.89 3.10
C ASP A 299 -20.89 16.07 4.51
N VAL A 300 -19.60 15.83 4.72
CA VAL A 300 -18.98 15.82 6.04
C VAL A 300 -18.38 17.18 6.40
N LYS A 301 -18.90 17.80 7.46
CA LYS A 301 -18.36 19.07 8.00
C LYS A 301 -16.95 18.94 8.60
N ASN A 302 -16.53 17.76 9.02
CA ASN A 302 -15.21 17.49 9.59
C ASN A 302 -14.75 16.07 9.23
N LEU A 303 -13.98 15.96 8.14
CA LEU A 303 -13.46 14.70 7.60
C LEU A 303 -12.68 13.89 8.66
N ARG A 304 -11.94 14.56 9.52
CA ARG A 304 -11.15 13.90 10.57
C ARG A 304 -12.04 13.20 11.61
N GLN A 305 -13.11 13.87 12.09
CA GLN A 305 -14.05 13.27 13.05
C GLN A 305 -14.83 12.11 12.43
N ALA A 306 -15.28 12.26 11.18
CA ALA A 306 -15.93 11.21 10.44
C ALA A 306 -15.04 9.98 10.28
N LEU A 307 -13.78 10.16 9.88
CA LEU A 307 -12.80 9.07 9.75
C LEU A 307 -12.54 8.38 11.10
N GLN A 308 -12.44 9.11 12.20
CA GLN A 308 -12.26 8.51 13.53
C GLN A 308 -13.41 7.58 13.91
N GLY A 309 -14.66 7.94 13.56
CA GLY A 309 -15.82 7.07 13.72
C GLY A 309 -15.77 5.84 12.82
N GLU A 310 -15.49 6.04 11.53
CA GLU A 310 -15.46 4.97 10.53
C GLU A 310 -14.29 3.99 10.69
N LEU A 311 -13.17 4.39 11.29
CA LEU A 311 -12.05 3.48 11.56
C LEU A 311 -12.44 2.30 12.46
N GLN A 312 -13.42 2.48 13.34
CA GLN A 312 -13.92 1.40 14.19
C GLN A 312 -14.84 0.46 13.40
N THR A 313 -15.69 0.99 12.52
CA THR A 313 -16.65 0.22 11.72
C THR A 313 -15.98 -0.58 10.60
N ARG A 314 -14.85 -0.10 10.07
CA ARG A 314 -14.03 -0.77 9.03
C ARG A 314 -13.74 -2.24 9.31
N GLN A 315 -13.62 -2.62 10.58
CA GLN A 315 -13.34 -4.00 10.97
C GLN A 315 -14.54 -4.93 10.73
N PHE A 316 -15.72 -4.40 10.41
CA PHE A 316 -16.99 -5.09 10.28
C PHE A 316 -17.67 -4.89 8.91
N GLY A 317 -16.95 -4.40 7.91
CA GLY A 317 -17.44 -4.30 6.52
C GLY A 317 -17.95 -5.63 5.97
N ALA A 318 -18.55 -5.62 4.78
CA ALA A 318 -19.08 -6.82 4.12
C ALA A 318 -18.00 -7.92 4.00
N ALA A 319 -18.40 -9.17 4.24
CA ALA A 319 -17.49 -10.29 4.05
C ALA A 319 -17.17 -10.49 2.56
N VAL A 320 -15.90 -10.78 2.25
CA VAL A 320 -15.42 -10.97 0.86
C VAL A 320 -14.84 -12.37 0.65
N ARG A 321 -14.21 -12.94 1.68
CA ARG A 321 -13.55 -14.24 1.62
C ARG A 321 -13.59 -14.93 2.99
N LEU A 322 -13.84 -16.24 2.98
CA LEU A 322 -13.74 -17.12 4.15
C LEU A 322 -12.59 -18.10 3.98
N GLU A 323 -11.69 -18.16 4.97
CA GLU A 323 -10.65 -19.17 5.06
C GLU A 323 -10.89 -20.09 6.25
N VAL A 324 -10.80 -21.40 6.03
CA VAL A 324 -10.95 -22.44 7.06
C VAL A 324 -9.77 -23.41 7.01
N ALA A 325 -9.47 -24.10 8.11
CA ALA A 325 -8.51 -25.19 8.06
C ALA A 325 -9.00 -26.31 7.14
N LYS A 326 -8.10 -27.02 6.47
CA LYS A 326 -8.40 -28.07 5.47
C LYS A 326 -9.33 -29.15 6.01
N ASN A 327 -9.20 -29.48 7.29
CA ASN A 327 -10.01 -30.49 7.98
C ASN A 327 -11.36 -30.00 8.52
N CYS A 328 -11.76 -28.77 8.19
CA CYS A 328 -13.09 -28.26 8.55
C CYS A 328 -14.17 -29.10 7.87
N SER A 329 -15.18 -29.56 8.63
CA SER A 329 -16.28 -30.32 8.05
C SER A 329 -17.08 -29.47 7.06
N ASP A 330 -17.73 -30.16 6.11
CA ASP A 330 -18.58 -29.47 5.12
C ASP A 330 -19.79 -28.79 5.77
N GLU A 331 -20.31 -29.37 6.83
CA GLU A 331 -21.41 -28.79 7.63
C GLU A 331 -20.98 -27.45 8.25
N LEU A 332 -19.87 -27.43 8.99
CA LEU A 332 -19.38 -26.22 9.64
C LEU A 332 -18.98 -25.15 8.63
N SER A 333 -18.35 -25.54 7.50
CA SER A 333 -17.96 -24.58 6.47
C SER A 333 -19.17 -23.99 5.73
N ARG A 334 -20.21 -24.79 5.46
CA ARG A 334 -21.47 -24.32 4.86
C ARG A 334 -22.20 -23.36 5.82
N PHE A 335 -22.27 -23.72 7.08
CA PHE A 335 -22.85 -22.84 8.11
C PHE A 335 -22.14 -21.48 8.14
N LEU A 336 -20.78 -21.46 8.12
CA LEU A 336 -20.04 -20.20 8.09
C LEU A 336 -20.31 -19.37 6.82
N LEU A 337 -20.39 -20.04 5.65
CA LEU A 337 -20.73 -19.35 4.39
C LEU A 337 -22.09 -18.68 4.45
N GLU A 338 -23.10 -19.35 5.01
CA GLU A 338 -24.44 -18.82 5.22
C GLU A 338 -24.42 -17.61 6.17
N GLN A 339 -23.73 -17.73 7.32
CA GLN A 339 -23.63 -16.64 8.31
C GLN A 339 -22.93 -15.39 7.76
N PHE A 340 -21.98 -15.55 6.82
CA PHE A 340 -21.27 -14.45 6.19
C PHE A 340 -21.87 -14.04 4.83
N SER A 341 -22.95 -14.67 4.39
CA SER A 341 -23.58 -14.43 3.08
C SER A 341 -22.58 -14.56 1.93
N LEU A 342 -21.74 -15.59 1.97
CA LEU A 342 -20.72 -15.86 0.97
C LEU A 342 -21.08 -17.05 0.09
N PRO A 343 -20.91 -16.99 -1.23
CA PRO A 343 -21.02 -18.14 -2.11
C PRO A 343 -19.85 -19.12 -1.93
N ALA A 344 -20.03 -20.36 -2.39
CA ALA A 344 -19.08 -21.45 -2.19
C ALA A 344 -17.68 -21.19 -2.78
N ASP A 345 -17.57 -20.46 -3.87
CA ASP A 345 -16.31 -20.07 -4.52
C ASP A 345 -15.46 -19.09 -3.70
N ARG A 346 -16.02 -18.56 -2.59
CA ARG A 346 -15.31 -17.69 -1.62
C ARG A 346 -14.77 -18.44 -0.43
N LEU A 347 -14.95 -19.77 -0.37
CA LEU A 347 -14.39 -20.63 0.66
C LEU A 347 -13.00 -21.11 0.26
N TYR A 348 -12.00 -20.82 1.09
CA TYR A 348 -10.61 -21.26 0.93
C TYR A 348 -10.22 -22.21 2.05
N ARG A 349 -9.98 -23.49 1.71
CA ARG A 349 -9.51 -24.52 2.64
C ARG A 349 -7.99 -24.56 2.61
N VAL A 350 -7.34 -24.28 3.76
CA VAL A 350 -5.89 -24.13 3.84
C VAL A 350 -5.24 -25.25 4.65
N ASP A 351 -4.14 -25.81 4.13
CA ASP A 351 -3.40 -26.90 4.74
C ASP A 351 -2.30 -26.39 5.67
N GLY A 352 -2.69 -25.66 6.73
CA GLY A 352 -1.77 -25.05 7.68
C GLY A 352 -2.44 -23.96 8.51
N PRO A 353 -1.67 -22.98 9.03
CA PRO A 353 -2.25 -21.89 9.80
C PRO A 353 -3.15 -21.01 8.92
N VAL A 354 -4.36 -20.73 9.40
CA VAL A 354 -5.38 -19.97 8.68
C VAL A 354 -4.95 -18.53 8.40
N ASN A 355 -3.89 -18.03 8.99
CA ASN A 355 -3.33 -16.71 8.70
C ASN A 355 -1.82 -16.82 8.47
N MET A 356 -1.42 -17.11 7.23
CA MET A 356 -0.02 -17.24 6.80
C MET A 356 0.85 -16.03 7.17
N VAL A 357 0.28 -14.82 7.11
CA VAL A 357 1.00 -13.56 7.38
C VAL A 357 1.63 -13.56 8.78
N ARG A 358 0.99 -14.24 9.74
CA ARG A 358 1.46 -14.32 11.14
C ARG A 358 2.71 -15.14 11.34
N LEU A 359 3.09 -15.99 10.37
CA LEU A 359 4.39 -16.66 10.39
C LEU A 359 5.57 -15.69 10.24
N GLY A 360 5.32 -14.42 9.89
CA GLY A 360 6.32 -13.37 9.97
C GLY A 360 6.92 -13.20 11.38
N GLU A 361 6.13 -13.45 12.44
CA GLU A 361 6.62 -13.43 13.83
C GLU A 361 7.70 -14.51 14.05
N LEU A 362 7.58 -15.70 13.42
CA LEU A 362 8.61 -16.74 13.46
C LEU A 362 9.93 -16.24 12.86
N VAL A 363 9.86 -15.52 11.74
CA VAL A 363 11.06 -14.93 11.14
C VAL A 363 11.76 -13.97 12.10
N GLU A 364 11.02 -13.17 12.88
CA GLU A 364 11.60 -12.21 13.82
C GLU A 364 12.22 -12.88 15.06
N HIS A 365 11.68 -14.01 15.51
CA HIS A 365 12.20 -14.78 16.66
C HIS A 365 13.50 -15.52 16.36
N ILE A 366 13.72 -15.94 15.11
CA ILE A 366 14.90 -16.73 14.75
C ILE A 366 16.07 -15.77 14.42
N LYS A 367 17.10 -15.80 15.27
CA LYS A 367 18.30 -14.97 15.12
C LYS A 367 19.48 -15.77 14.55
N GLN A 368 19.33 -16.27 13.32
CA GLN A 368 20.37 -16.97 12.57
C GLN A 368 20.72 -16.18 11.30
N PRO A 369 21.85 -15.45 11.27
CA PRO A 369 22.23 -14.58 10.15
C PRO A 369 22.35 -15.32 8.81
N ASN A 370 22.86 -16.57 8.84
CA ASN A 370 23.03 -17.41 7.64
C ASN A 370 21.71 -17.85 6.97
N LEU A 371 20.56 -17.65 7.62
CA LEU A 371 19.23 -17.91 7.07
C LEU A 371 18.54 -16.64 6.53
N ARG A 372 19.22 -15.50 6.57
CA ARG A 372 18.73 -14.19 6.11
C ARG A 372 19.64 -13.62 5.03
N PHE A 373 19.16 -12.62 4.29
CA PHE A 373 20.06 -11.83 3.47
C PHE A 373 21.14 -11.17 4.36
N PRO A 374 22.39 -11.11 3.87
CA PRO A 374 23.44 -10.35 4.56
C PRO A 374 22.96 -8.91 4.85
N PRO A 375 23.27 -8.34 6.03
CA PRO A 375 22.95 -6.96 6.29
C PRO A 375 23.55 -6.05 5.22
N PHE A 376 22.76 -5.06 4.80
CA PHE A 376 23.22 -4.03 3.88
C PHE A 376 23.20 -2.68 4.57
N THR A 377 24.34 -1.99 4.55
CA THR A 377 24.48 -0.63 5.08
C THR A 377 24.74 0.33 3.92
N ALA A 378 23.83 1.28 3.73
CA ALA A 378 24.01 2.34 2.77
C ALA A 378 25.18 3.23 3.17
N LYS A 379 26.14 3.45 2.27
CA LYS A 379 27.24 4.38 2.53
C LYS A 379 26.74 5.82 2.48
N ALA A 380 27.01 6.58 3.56
CA ALA A 380 26.88 8.02 3.50
C ALA A 380 27.85 8.56 2.46
N ASN A 381 27.39 9.44 1.58
CA ASN A 381 28.29 10.06 0.63
C ASN A 381 29.21 11.02 1.38
N SER A 382 30.50 10.68 1.51
CA SER A 382 31.49 11.47 2.22
C SER A 382 31.59 12.92 1.69
N LYS A 383 31.24 13.15 0.44
CA LYS A 383 31.19 14.49 -0.15
C LYS A 383 30.15 15.42 0.51
N TYR A 384 29.13 14.86 1.17
CA TYR A 384 28.05 15.63 1.79
C TYR A 384 28.14 15.66 3.32
N ALA A 385 28.95 14.75 3.92
CA ALA A 385 28.98 14.53 5.37
C ALA A 385 29.50 15.73 6.19
N HIS A 386 30.27 16.64 5.58
CA HIS A 386 30.91 17.77 6.26
C HIS A 386 30.57 19.13 5.63
N THR A 387 29.62 19.19 4.70
CA THR A 387 29.23 20.42 4.04
C THR A 387 27.82 20.80 4.50
N ASP A 388 27.64 22.08 4.87
CA ASP A 388 26.29 22.60 5.10
C ASP A 388 25.40 22.35 3.87
N ILE A 389 24.23 21.79 4.10
CA ILE A 389 23.33 21.34 3.02
C ILE A 389 22.88 22.51 2.13
N PHE A 390 22.65 23.70 2.69
CA PHE A 390 22.21 24.86 1.92
C PHE A 390 23.35 25.40 1.05
N THR A 391 24.58 25.45 1.61
CA THR A 391 25.79 25.79 0.86
C THR A 391 26.06 24.82 -0.29
N LEU A 392 25.81 23.53 -0.07
CA LEU A 392 25.93 22.51 -1.11
C LEU A 392 24.90 22.70 -2.22
N LEU A 393 23.62 22.90 -1.85
CA LEU A 393 22.52 23.06 -2.80
C LEU A 393 22.60 24.37 -3.60
N ASN A 394 23.31 25.37 -3.10
CA ASN A 394 23.62 26.58 -3.85
C ASN A 394 24.58 26.34 -5.01
N LYS A 395 25.34 25.24 -5.00
CA LYS A 395 26.34 24.89 -6.01
C LYS A 395 25.87 23.81 -6.97
N GLN A 396 25.09 22.84 -6.50
CA GLN A 396 24.67 21.68 -7.28
C GLN A 396 23.43 21.01 -6.69
N ASP A 397 22.64 20.33 -7.50
CA ASP A 397 21.59 19.44 -7.05
C ASP A 397 22.15 18.17 -6.42
N VAL A 398 21.41 17.56 -5.48
CA VAL A 398 21.77 16.30 -4.83
C VAL A 398 20.73 15.24 -5.15
N LEU A 399 21.14 14.22 -5.90
CA LEU A 399 20.32 13.05 -6.20
C LEU A 399 20.64 11.93 -5.21
N LEU A 400 19.62 11.35 -4.60
CA LEU A 400 19.69 10.22 -3.68
C LEU A 400 18.94 9.02 -4.28
N HIS A 401 19.50 7.82 -4.11
CA HIS A 401 18.89 6.56 -4.55
C HIS A 401 18.77 5.60 -3.37
N HIS A 402 17.59 5.54 -2.75
CA HIS A 402 17.27 4.63 -1.65
C HIS A 402 16.98 3.21 -2.17
N PRO A 403 17.27 2.14 -1.41
CA PRO A 403 17.93 2.08 -0.11
C PRO A 403 19.46 2.13 -0.20
N PHE A 404 20.04 2.20 -1.40
CA PHE A 404 21.49 2.12 -1.66
C PHE A 404 22.26 3.33 -1.10
N GLN A 405 21.58 4.45 -0.97
CA GLN A 405 22.05 5.64 -0.26
C GLN A 405 21.10 5.95 0.92
N PRO A 406 21.60 6.49 2.05
CA PRO A 406 20.80 6.65 3.26
C PRO A 406 19.71 7.72 3.08
N PHE A 407 18.52 7.44 3.59
CA PHE A 407 17.43 8.41 3.69
C PHE A 407 17.72 9.49 4.75
N GLN A 408 18.70 9.25 5.61
CA GLN A 408 19.12 10.18 6.66
C GLN A 408 19.44 11.57 6.10
N THR A 409 20.00 11.68 4.90
CA THR A 409 20.29 12.96 4.24
C THR A 409 19.04 13.83 4.08
N VAL A 410 17.87 13.21 3.78
CA VAL A 410 16.59 13.94 3.67
C VAL A 410 16.09 14.37 5.04
N ILE A 411 16.24 13.49 6.05
CA ILE A 411 15.90 13.83 7.44
C ILE A 411 16.79 14.98 7.93
N ASP A 412 18.09 14.92 7.67
CA ASP A 412 19.06 15.95 8.07
C ASP A 412 18.78 17.29 7.37
N PHE A 413 18.33 17.29 6.12
CA PHE A 413 17.89 18.51 5.44
C PHE A 413 16.76 19.22 6.19
N ILE A 414 15.73 18.50 6.60
CA ILE A 414 14.61 19.09 7.35
C ILE A 414 15.02 19.43 8.78
N ARG A 415 15.86 18.59 9.42
CA ARG A 415 16.38 18.87 10.77
C ARG A 415 17.24 20.13 10.78
N THR A 416 18.18 20.29 9.85
CA THR A 416 19.00 21.49 9.70
C THR A 416 18.10 22.70 9.47
N ALA A 417 17.12 22.61 8.57
CA ALA A 417 16.14 23.68 8.34
C ALA A 417 15.35 24.06 9.59
N SER A 418 15.01 23.08 10.43
CA SER A 418 14.25 23.33 11.67
C SER A 418 15.04 24.16 12.68
N LEU A 419 16.37 24.05 12.69
CA LEU A 419 17.26 24.70 13.65
C LEU A 419 17.90 25.99 13.12
N ASP A 420 18.00 26.18 11.81
CA ASP A 420 18.64 27.35 11.19
C ASP A 420 17.81 28.62 11.40
N PRO A 421 18.33 29.66 12.08
CA PRO A 421 17.61 30.92 12.33
C PRO A 421 17.23 31.69 11.05
N ASN A 422 17.92 31.44 9.94
CA ASN A 422 17.63 32.09 8.65
C ASN A 422 16.48 31.42 7.89
N VAL A 423 16.04 30.21 8.31
CA VAL A 423 14.88 29.55 7.73
C VAL A 423 13.61 30.17 8.29
N LEU A 424 12.76 30.67 7.39
CA LEU A 424 11.52 31.34 7.72
C LEU A 424 10.30 30.41 7.62
N ALA A 425 10.29 29.50 6.64
CA ALA A 425 9.17 28.60 6.42
C ALA A 425 9.61 27.20 5.98
N ILE A 426 8.83 26.20 6.39
CA ILE A 426 8.96 24.81 5.93
C ILE A 426 7.56 24.32 5.51
N LYS A 427 7.44 23.80 4.28
CA LYS A 427 6.20 23.19 3.77
C LYS A 427 6.46 21.74 3.39
N GLN A 428 5.53 20.83 3.75
CA GLN A 428 5.73 19.40 3.48
C GLN A 428 4.42 18.66 3.24
N THR A 429 4.44 17.70 2.30
CA THR A 429 3.35 16.74 2.10
C THR A 429 3.62 15.48 2.90
N ILE A 430 2.60 14.94 3.54
CA ILE A 430 2.65 13.71 4.34
C ILE A 430 1.60 12.73 3.84
N TYR A 431 2.04 11.55 3.37
CA TYR A 431 1.18 10.45 2.99
C TYR A 431 1.29 9.27 3.97
N ARG A 432 2.52 8.86 4.31
CA ARG A 432 2.85 7.79 5.28
C ARG A 432 4.16 8.12 5.96
N THR A 433 4.18 8.16 7.28
CA THR A 433 5.39 8.46 8.08
C THR A 433 5.66 7.41 9.15
N GLY A 434 4.68 6.59 9.49
CA GLY A 434 4.73 5.69 10.66
C GLY A 434 4.53 6.42 11.99
N MET A 435 4.49 5.65 13.07
CA MET A 435 4.24 6.16 14.43
C MET A 435 5.42 6.99 14.99
N ASN A 436 6.65 6.61 14.65
CA ASN A 436 7.88 7.27 15.11
C ASN A 436 8.60 7.87 13.89
N SER A 437 8.77 9.20 13.88
CA SER A 437 9.37 9.89 12.74
C SER A 437 10.15 11.13 13.19
N ASP A 438 11.49 11.05 13.09
CA ASP A 438 12.40 12.17 13.37
C ASP A 438 12.11 13.38 12.49
N LEU A 439 11.62 13.14 11.28
CA LEU A 439 11.20 14.18 10.37
C LEU A 439 10.00 14.96 10.91
N MET A 440 9.01 14.27 11.48
CA MET A 440 7.85 14.91 12.10
C MET A 440 8.23 15.68 13.35
N GLU A 441 9.13 15.15 14.20
CA GLU A 441 9.66 15.87 15.36
C GLU A 441 10.44 17.13 14.94
N SER A 442 11.16 17.09 13.82
CA SER A 442 11.84 18.27 13.27
C SER A 442 10.85 19.37 12.85
N LEU A 443 9.72 19.00 12.21
CA LEU A 443 8.67 19.97 11.86
C LEU A 443 8.01 20.59 13.11
N ILE A 444 7.76 19.78 14.15
CA ILE A 444 7.26 20.25 15.44
C ILE A 444 8.26 21.23 16.09
N THR A 445 9.55 20.90 16.03
CA THR A 445 10.62 21.78 16.55
C THR A 445 10.65 23.12 15.81
N ALA A 446 10.56 23.09 14.48
CA ALA A 446 10.50 24.30 13.65
C ALA A 446 9.32 25.20 14.02
N ALA A 447 8.12 24.63 14.16
CA ALA A 447 6.92 25.36 14.54
C ALA A 447 7.05 26.01 15.93
N ARG A 448 7.60 25.27 16.93
CA ARG A 448 7.84 25.80 18.27
C ARG A 448 8.89 26.92 18.29
N GLN A 449 9.81 26.94 17.35
CA GLN A 449 10.78 28.03 17.17
C GLN A 449 10.23 29.25 16.41
N GLY A 450 8.93 29.27 16.12
CA GLY A 450 8.26 30.39 15.46
C GLY A 450 8.43 30.43 13.95
N LYS A 451 8.87 29.34 13.29
CA LYS A 451 8.90 29.26 11.83
C LYS A 451 7.51 28.95 11.28
N GLU A 452 7.20 29.48 10.10
CA GLU A 452 5.97 29.15 9.38
C GLU A 452 6.02 27.71 8.85
N VAL A 453 5.34 26.77 9.53
CA VAL A 453 5.31 25.36 9.15
C VAL A 453 3.95 25.01 8.58
N THR A 454 3.90 24.62 7.30
CA THR A 454 2.68 24.15 6.64
C THR A 454 2.82 22.67 6.27
N VAL A 455 1.92 21.85 6.77
CA VAL A 455 1.92 20.41 6.49
C VAL A 455 0.61 19.99 5.86
N ILE A 456 0.69 19.37 4.68
CA ILE A 456 -0.47 18.78 4.00
C ILE A 456 -0.49 17.30 4.36
N VAL A 457 -1.44 16.88 5.17
CA VAL A 457 -1.58 15.52 5.66
C VAL A 457 -2.69 14.79 4.91
N GLU A 458 -2.37 13.66 4.30
CA GLU A 458 -3.36 12.76 3.69
C GLU A 458 -4.00 11.87 4.76
N LEU A 459 -5.23 12.18 5.18
CA LEU A 459 -5.92 11.42 6.21
C LEU A 459 -6.38 10.05 5.72
N MET A 460 -6.72 9.92 4.43
CA MET A 460 -7.19 8.66 3.85
C MET A 460 -6.04 7.80 3.29
N ALA A 461 -4.85 7.89 3.88
CA ALA A 461 -3.74 6.99 3.57
C ALA A 461 -4.01 5.62 4.17
N ARG A 462 -4.51 4.69 3.37
CA ARG A 462 -5.00 3.37 3.80
C ARG A 462 -4.02 2.67 4.74
N PHE A 463 -4.49 2.25 5.92
CA PHE A 463 -3.76 1.61 7.04
C PHE A 463 -2.81 2.53 7.83
N ASP A 464 -2.67 3.79 7.47
CA ASP A 464 -1.91 4.80 8.21
C ASP A 464 -2.78 5.95 8.72
N GLU A 465 -4.11 5.84 8.60
CA GLU A 465 -5.07 6.90 8.93
C GLU A 465 -4.90 7.35 10.39
N GLU A 466 -4.85 6.41 11.34
CA GLU A 466 -4.69 6.70 12.76
C GLU A 466 -3.36 7.42 13.06
N ALA A 467 -2.27 6.94 12.48
CA ALA A 467 -0.96 7.56 12.63
C ALA A 467 -0.95 9.00 12.09
N ASN A 468 -1.56 9.22 10.93
CA ASN A 468 -1.64 10.53 10.29
C ASN A 468 -2.54 11.50 11.08
N ILE A 469 -3.65 11.02 11.64
CA ILE A 469 -4.52 11.81 12.52
C ILE A 469 -3.73 12.25 13.77
N ASN A 470 -3.00 11.33 14.41
CA ASN A 470 -2.22 11.63 15.61
C ASN A 470 -1.10 12.64 15.34
N TRP A 471 -0.40 12.52 14.20
CA TRP A 471 0.62 13.50 13.81
C TRP A 471 0.02 14.86 13.51
N ALA A 472 -1.13 14.92 12.83
CA ALA A 472 -1.82 16.17 12.55
C ALA A 472 -2.15 16.92 13.84
N ASP A 473 -2.62 16.24 14.89
CA ASP A 473 -2.89 16.81 16.21
C ASP A 473 -1.65 17.39 16.89
N ARG A 474 -0.56 16.62 16.86
CA ARG A 474 0.70 17.06 17.48
C ARG A 474 1.28 18.29 16.78
N LEU A 475 1.22 18.33 15.45
CA LEU A 475 1.65 19.47 14.64
C LEU A 475 0.81 20.72 14.92
N GLN A 476 -0.51 20.61 14.94
CA GLN A 476 -1.41 21.73 15.24
C GLN A 476 -1.16 22.31 16.64
N ARG A 477 -0.99 21.44 17.65
CA ARG A 477 -0.65 21.86 19.02
C ARG A 477 0.71 22.55 19.11
N ALA A 478 1.64 22.27 18.20
CA ALA A 478 2.93 22.91 18.13
C ALA A 478 2.89 24.26 17.40
N GLY A 479 1.75 24.65 16.81
CA GLY A 479 1.59 25.89 16.05
C GLY A 479 1.74 25.76 14.53
N ALA A 480 1.91 24.53 13.99
CA ALA A 480 1.98 24.33 12.56
C ALA A 480 0.58 24.43 11.90
N GLN A 481 0.54 24.98 10.69
CA GLN A 481 -0.65 24.95 9.86
C GLN A 481 -0.79 23.57 9.20
N VAL A 482 -1.85 22.85 9.56
CA VAL A 482 -2.15 21.52 9.01
C VAL A 482 -3.33 21.62 8.06
N VAL A 483 -3.15 21.14 6.82
CA VAL A 483 -4.17 21.06 5.78
C VAL A 483 -4.45 19.58 5.49
N TYR A 484 -5.71 19.20 5.44
CA TYR A 484 -6.18 17.82 5.26
C TYR A 484 -6.50 17.50 3.79
N GLY A 485 -5.47 17.60 2.93
CA GLY A 485 -5.60 17.26 1.52
C GLY A 485 -6.61 18.12 0.74
N VAL A 486 -7.10 17.58 -0.35
CA VAL A 486 -8.14 18.18 -1.21
C VAL A 486 -9.28 17.18 -1.32
N VAL A 487 -10.52 17.61 -1.05
CA VAL A 487 -11.73 16.78 -1.16
C VAL A 487 -11.78 16.08 -2.52
N GLY A 488 -12.03 14.78 -2.53
CA GLY A 488 -12.08 13.95 -3.73
C GLY A 488 -10.73 13.63 -4.38
N LEU A 489 -9.61 14.21 -3.91
CA LEU A 489 -8.26 14.00 -4.45
C LEU A 489 -7.27 13.62 -3.35
N LYS A 490 -6.72 12.39 -3.40
CA LYS A 490 -5.71 11.97 -2.43
C LYS A 490 -4.35 12.61 -2.72
N THR A 491 -3.76 13.28 -1.73
CA THR A 491 -2.43 13.91 -1.85
C THR A 491 -1.33 12.85 -1.79
N HIS A 492 -0.72 12.52 -2.94
CA HIS A 492 0.30 11.48 -3.02
C HIS A 492 1.67 11.99 -3.50
N ALA A 493 1.80 13.25 -3.87
CA ALA A 493 3.10 13.89 -4.17
C ALA A 493 4.00 13.89 -2.93
N LYS A 494 5.31 13.75 -3.13
CA LYS A 494 6.31 13.75 -2.07
C LYS A 494 7.18 14.97 -2.24
N LEU A 495 6.79 16.04 -1.57
CA LEU A 495 7.39 17.37 -1.67
C LEU A 495 7.72 17.90 -0.29
N ALA A 496 8.90 18.51 -0.16
CA ALA A 496 9.25 19.39 0.95
C ALA A 496 9.88 20.66 0.39
N LEU A 497 9.59 21.79 1.02
CA LEU A 497 10.09 23.11 0.63
C LEU A 497 10.57 23.84 1.86
N VAL A 498 11.78 24.40 1.80
CA VAL A 498 12.36 25.27 2.80
C VAL A 498 12.56 26.64 2.17
N ILE A 499 12.09 27.70 2.86
CA ILE A 499 12.29 29.09 2.47
C ILE A 499 13.27 29.71 3.44
N ARG A 500 14.45 30.09 2.95
CA ARG A 500 15.56 30.60 3.74
C ARG A 500 15.91 32.03 3.29
N ARG A 501 16.26 32.87 4.22
CA ARG A 501 16.81 34.19 3.97
C ARG A 501 18.33 34.07 3.83
N GLU A 502 18.85 34.38 2.66
CA GLU A 502 20.28 34.36 2.37
C GLU A 502 20.94 35.70 2.72
N GLU A 503 22.28 35.73 2.63
CA GLU A 503 23.04 36.97 2.74
C GLU A 503 22.51 38.03 1.73
N GLY A 504 22.38 39.29 2.17
CA GLY A 504 21.74 40.33 1.40
C GLY A 504 20.21 40.37 1.48
N GLY A 505 19.57 39.51 2.32
CA GLY A 505 18.12 39.52 2.59
C GLY A 505 17.26 38.84 1.54
N VAL A 506 17.84 38.24 0.53
CA VAL A 506 17.12 37.55 -0.56
C VAL A 506 16.51 36.23 -0.03
N LEU A 507 15.24 35.99 -0.34
CA LEU A 507 14.58 34.73 -0.02
C LEU A 507 14.91 33.67 -1.09
N ARG A 508 15.41 32.53 -0.66
CA ARG A 508 15.72 31.40 -1.51
C ARG A 508 14.90 30.17 -1.14
N HIS A 509 14.48 29.45 -2.17
CA HIS A 509 13.73 28.21 -2.05
C HIS A 509 14.65 27.02 -2.20
N TYR A 510 14.54 26.04 -1.29
CA TYR A 510 15.21 24.74 -1.33
C TYR A 510 14.15 23.65 -1.30
N ALA A 511 14.15 22.77 -2.28
CA ALA A 511 13.11 21.77 -2.41
C ALA A 511 13.69 20.35 -2.35
N HIS A 512 12.92 19.45 -1.76
CA HIS A 512 13.07 18.01 -1.95
C HIS A 512 11.86 17.48 -2.71
N LEU A 513 12.12 16.73 -3.80
CA LEU A 513 11.12 16.05 -4.60
C LEU A 513 11.46 14.54 -4.62
N GLY A 514 10.49 13.69 -4.26
CA GLY A 514 10.74 12.27 -4.13
C GLY A 514 9.74 11.38 -4.90
N THR A 515 10.21 10.18 -5.29
CA THR A 515 9.33 9.13 -5.83
C THR A 515 8.69 8.31 -4.71
N GLY A 516 9.29 8.28 -3.51
CA GLY A 516 8.92 7.48 -2.36
C GLY A 516 8.49 8.27 -1.13
N ASN A 517 7.79 7.60 -0.21
CA ASN A 517 7.25 8.20 1.01
C ASN A 517 8.34 8.62 2.01
N TYR A 518 8.04 9.61 2.84
CA TYR A 518 8.88 10.04 3.96
C TYR A 518 8.75 9.10 5.17
N HIS A 519 9.04 7.82 4.96
CA HIS A 519 8.89 6.78 5.98
C HIS A 519 10.21 6.04 6.18
N PRO A 520 10.95 6.27 7.30
CA PRO A 520 12.31 5.75 7.51
C PRO A 520 12.43 4.22 7.41
N SER A 521 11.38 3.48 7.82
CA SER A 521 11.41 2.02 7.73
C SER A 521 11.23 1.51 6.29
N THR A 522 10.33 2.12 5.49
CA THR A 522 10.10 1.66 4.12
C THR A 522 11.25 2.02 3.19
N THR A 523 11.95 3.13 3.43
CA THR A 523 13.11 3.53 2.63
C THR A 523 14.31 2.59 2.74
N LYS A 524 14.31 1.67 3.72
CA LYS A 524 15.31 0.59 3.84
C LYS A 524 15.04 -0.60 2.91
N PHE A 525 13.83 -0.71 2.37
CA PHE A 525 13.39 -1.87 1.57
C PHE A 525 12.83 -1.50 0.21
N TYR A 526 12.50 -0.22 -0.04
CA TYR A 526 11.92 0.27 -1.28
C TYR A 526 12.97 1.03 -2.08
N THR A 527 13.04 0.75 -3.39
CA THR A 527 13.90 1.54 -4.28
C THR A 527 13.18 2.82 -4.66
N ASP A 528 13.75 3.97 -4.31
CA ASP A 528 13.21 5.29 -4.63
C ASP A 528 14.30 6.31 -4.90
N PHE A 529 13.97 7.34 -5.67
CA PHE A 529 14.82 8.50 -5.88
C PHE A 529 14.31 9.72 -5.12
N GLY A 530 15.24 10.53 -4.59
CA GLY A 530 15.01 11.85 -4.04
C GLY A 530 15.95 12.87 -4.69
N LEU A 531 15.41 14.02 -5.07
CA LEU A 531 16.17 15.16 -5.57
C LEU A 531 16.07 16.32 -4.60
N LEU A 532 17.21 16.77 -4.07
CA LEU A 532 17.34 18.02 -3.35
C LEU A 532 17.88 19.08 -4.33
N THR A 533 17.21 20.22 -4.41
CA THR A 533 17.54 21.27 -5.39
C THR A 533 17.30 22.66 -4.83
N ALA A 534 18.10 23.61 -5.25
CA ALA A 534 17.86 25.06 -5.09
C ALA A 534 17.66 25.75 -6.45
N HIS A 535 17.34 25.00 -7.51
CA HIS A 535 17.07 25.55 -8.82
C HIS A 535 15.87 26.52 -8.74
N PRO A 536 16.04 27.82 -9.10
CA PRO A 536 15.08 28.86 -8.74
C PRO A 536 13.65 28.59 -9.23
N GLN A 537 13.51 28.23 -10.51
CA GLN A 537 12.18 28.00 -11.11
C GLN A 537 11.56 26.70 -10.62
N LEU A 538 12.32 25.59 -10.53
CA LEU A 538 11.80 24.32 -10.07
C LEU A 538 11.32 24.40 -8.61
N ALA A 539 12.11 25.02 -7.73
CA ALA A 539 11.74 25.19 -6.34
C ALA A 539 10.57 26.20 -6.16
N ALA A 540 10.48 27.24 -7.02
CA ALA A 540 9.33 28.13 -7.06
C ALA A 540 8.05 27.40 -7.49
N GLU A 541 8.12 26.50 -8.46
CA GLU A 541 6.97 25.68 -8.87
C GLU A 541 6.53 24.70 -7.78
N VAL A 542 7.44 24.17 -6.95
CA VAL A 542 7.07 23.42 -5.76
C VAL A 542 6.24 24.27 -4.81
N ASN A 543 6.62 25.55 -4.61
CA ASN A 543 5.83 26.49 -3.81
C ASN A 543 4.44 26.74 -4.41
N GLU A 544 4.33 26.90 -5.73
CA GLU A 544 3.03 27.06 -6.42
C GLU A 544 2.13 25.83 -6.21
N VAL A 545 2.70 24.61 -6.19
CA VAL A 545 1.94 23.40 -5.85
C VAL A 545 1.41 23.48 -4.42
N PHE A 546 2.19 23.93 -3.44
CA PHE A 546 1.72 24.13 -2.07
C PHE A 546 0.61 25.17 -2.00
N ILE A 547 0.76 26.34 -2.68
CA ILE A 547 -0.26 27.38 -2.73
C ILE A 547 -1.56 26.84 -3.34
N HIS A 548 -1.46 26.07 -4.43
CA HIS A 548 -2.61 25.43 -5.04
C HIS A 548 -3.34 24.49 -4.08
N LEU A 549 -2.61 23.65 -3.36
CA LEU A 549 -3.17 22.65 -2.43
C LEU A 549 -3.78 23.28 -1.17
N THR A 550 -3.18 24.35 -0.66
CA THR A 550 -3.68 25.04 0.54
C THR A 550 -4.78 26.04 0.24
N GLY A 551 -4.69 26.71 -0.89
CA GLY A 551 -5.65 27.75 -1.30
C GLY A 551 -6.81 27.22 -2.14
N LEU A 552 -6.81 25.93 -2.51
CA LEU A 552 -7.77 25.29 -3.41
C LEU A 552 -7.99 26.09 -4.73
N THR A 553 -6.94 26.74 -5.20
CA THR A 553 -6.97 27.60 -6.38
C THR A 553 -6.61 26.82 -7.64
N LYS A 554 -7.00 27.31 -8.81
CA LYS A 554 -6.56 26.69 -10.06
C LYS A 554 -5.03 26.81 -10.17
N PRO A 555 -4.29 25.71 -10.45
CA PRO A 555 -2.85 25.78 -10.56
C PRO A 555 -2.44 26.69 -11.74
N LYS A 556 -1.41 27.50 -11.54
CA LYS A 556 -0.76 28.21 -12.64
C LYS A 556 -0.15 27.20 -13.63
N LYS A 557 0.08 27.63 -14.86
CA LYS A 557 0.83 26.83 -15.82
C LYS A 557 2.26 26.63 -15.29
N LEU A 558 2.62 25.37 -14.97
CA LEU A 558 3.95 24.98 -14.56
C LEU A 558 4.78 24.62 -15.80
N GLU A 559 6.04 24.99 -15.81
CA GLU A 559 6.98 24.74 -16.91
C GLU A 559 7.71 23.40 -16.74
N TYR A 560 8.16 23.13 -15.52
CA TYR A 560 8.97 21.97 -15.16
C TYR A 560 8.13 20.83 -14.59
N LEU A 561 7.23 21.12 -13.68
CA LEU A 561 6.45 20.09 -12.98
C LEU A 561 5.22 19.68 -13.79
N TRP A 562 5.03 18.38 -13.93
CA TRP A 562 3.79 17.81 -14.44
C TRP A 562 2.90 17.40 -13.28
N LEU A 563 1.87 18.18 -13.02
CA LEU A 563 0.96 18.01 -11.89
C LEU A 563 -0.31 17.24 -12.31
N ALA A 564 -0.64 16.14 -11.62
CA ALA A 564 -1.95 15.49 -11.71
C ALA A 564 -2.94 16.17 -10.73
N PRO A 565 -4.24 16.23 -11.09
CA PRO A 565 -4.89 15.67 -12.27
C PRO A 565 -4.87 16.58 -13.52
N PHE A 566 -4.13 17.67 -13.53
CA PHE A 566 -4.26 18.77 -14.51
C PHE A 566 -3.42 18.56 -15.78
N ALA A 567 -2.11 18.29 -15.62
CA ALA A 567 -1.15 18.29 -16.72
C ALA A 567 -0.42 16.96 -16.92
N LEU A 568 -0.32 16.11 -15.90
CA LEU A 568 0.56 14.94 -15.90
C LEU A 568 0.26 13.99 -17.07
N GLN A 569 -0.98 13.53 -17.23
CA GLN A 569 -1.34 12.61 -18.32
C GLN A 569 -1.17 13.25 -19.71
N PRO A 570 -1.69 14.45 -19.97
CA PRO A 570 -1.47 15.11 -21.26
C PRO A 570 0.01 15.30 -21.63
N GLN A 571 0.87 15.59 -20.65
CA GLN A 571 2.31 15.75 -20.89
C GLN A 571 2.98 14.41 -21.20
N ILE A 572 2.63 13.32 -20.49
CA ILE A 572 3.10 11.97 -20.81
C ILE A 572 2.73 11.62 -22.26
N ILE A 573 1.46 11.79 -22.65
CA ILE A 573 0.99 11.49 -24.01
C ILE A 573 1.71 12.37 -25.03
N ARG A 574 1.95 13.64 -24.72
CA ARG A 574 2.71 14.56 -25.59
C ARG A 574 4.14 14.08 -25.80
N ALA A 575 4.84 13.67 -24.74
CA ALA A 575 6.20 13.16 -24.83
C ALA A 575 6.26 11.87 -25.67
N ILE A 576 5.30 10.94 -25.48
CA ILE A 576 5.19 9.71 -26.30
C ILE A 576 4.96 10.06 -27.77
N ARG A 577 4.03 11.00 -28.05
CA ARG A 577 3.76 11.45 -29.43
C ARG A 577 4.93 12.17 -30.06
N ASN A 578 5.75 12.86 -29.29
CA ASN A 578 6.97 13.49 -29.79
C ASN A 578 7.98 12.44 -30.26
N GLU A 579 8.21 11.36 -29.50
CA GLU A 579 9.05 10.24 -29.91
C GLU A 579 8.52 9.60 -31.22
N ALA A 580 7.21 9.44 -31.34
CA ALA A 580 6.56 8.94 -32.56
C ALA A 580 6.83 9.85 -33.77
N LYS A 581 6.75 11.18 -33.61
CA LYS A 581 7.11 12.15 -34.68
C LYS A 581 8.56 12.05 -35.10
N ILE A 582 9.47 11.88 -34.12
CA ILE A 582 10.89 11.71 -34.36
C ILE A 582 11.15 10.43 -35.16
N ALA A 583 10.49 9.33 -34.80
CA ALA A 583 10.62 8.05 -35.49
C ALA A 583 10.06 8.13 -36.92
N LYS A 584 8.91 8.75 -37.16
CA LYS A 584 8.35 9.02 -38.49
C LYS A 584 9.27 9.85 -39.37
N ALA A 585 10.06 10.73 -38.78
CA ALA A 585 11.07 11.52 -39.51
C ALA A 585 12.38 10.73 -39.79
N GLY A 586 12.39 9.41 -39.60
CA GLY A 586 13.54 8.54 -39.84
C GLY A 586 14.64 8.61 -38.77
N ARG A 587 14.39 9.30 -37.64
CA ARG A 587 15.33 9.43 -36.52
C ARG A 587 14.97 8.43 -35.40
N PRO A 588 15.93 7.94 -34.62
CA PRO A 588 15.66 6.92 -33.60
C PRO A 588 14.78 7.45 -32.46
N GLY A 589 13.54 6.99 -32.35
CA GLY A 589 12.67 7.20 -31.19
C GLY A 589 12.94 6.16 -30.09
N ARG A 590 12.96 6.57 -28.82
CA ARG A 590 13.26 5.70 -27.69
C ARG A 590 12.50 6.10 -26.43
N ILE A 591 11.76 5.17 -25.85
CA ILE A 591 11.10 5.33 -24.54
C ILE A 591 11.58 4.23 -23.61
N ILE A 592 11.93 4.58 -22.37
CA ILE A 592 12.14 3.65 -21.28
C ILE A 592 11.34 4.15 -20.07
N ALA A 593 10.45 3.34 -19.55
CA ALA A 593 9.66 3.75 -18.37
C ALA A 593 9.66 2.65 -17.30
N LYS A 594 9.93 3.05 -16.05
CA LYS A 594 9.87 2.21 -14.85
C LYS A 594 8.75 2.69 -13.96
N MET A 595 7.90 1.76 -13.48
CA MET A 595 6.75 2.06 -12.63
C MET A 595 6.22 0.81 -11.93
N ASN A 596 5.29 1.00 -10.98
CA ASN A 596 4.69 -0.14 -10.30
C ASN A 596 3.52 -0.76 -11.08
N ALA A 597 2.75 0.06 -11.80
CA ALA A 597 1.63 -0.41 -12.60
C ALA A 597 1.39 0.45 -13.86
N LEU A 598 0.95 -0.21 -14.94
CA LEU A 598 0.59 0.40 -16.23
C LEU A 598 -0.83 -0.03 -16.59
N LEU A 599 -1.83 0.83 -16.36
CA LEU A 599 -3.25 0.50 -16.50
C LEU A 599 -4.07 1.60 -17.21
N ASP A 600 -3.49 2.79 -17.50
CA ASP A 600 -4.23 3.87 -18.17
C ASP A 600 -4.35 3.59 -19.66
N GLU A 601 -5.59 3.43 -20.14
CA GLU A 601 -5.87 3.07 -21.52
C GLU A 601 -5.36 4.10 -22.52
N SER A 602 -5.47 5.40 -22.21
CA SER A 602 -5.04 6.47 -23.13
C SER A 602 -3.53 6.47 -23.32
N VAL A 603 -2.78 6.25 -22.23
CA VAL A 603 -1.32 6.13 -22.29
C VAL A 603 -0.91 4.86 -23.02
N ILE A 604 -1.58 3.70 -22.77
CA ILE A 604 -1.29 2.44 -23.47
C ILE A 604 -1.56 2.59 -24.97
N ARG A 605 -2.66 3.21 -25.38
CA ARG A 605 -2.96 3.47 -26.80
C ARG A 605 -1.93 4.39 -27.45
N ALA A 606 -1.43 5.40 -26.72
CA ALA A 606 -0.35 6.27 -27.21
C ALA A 606 0.96 5.48 -27.41
N LEU A 607 1.29 4.54 -26.50
CA LEU A 607 2.45 3.65 -26.64
C LEU A 607 2.31 2.71 -27.84
N TYR A 608 1.11 2.16 -28.09
CA TYR A 608 0.86 1.34 -29.28
C TYR A 608 1.05 2.13 -30.57
N ALA A 609 0.49 3.33 -30.65
CA ALA A 609 0.68 4.20 -31.79
C ALA A 609 2.19 4.54 -32.02
N ALA A 610 2.91 4.83 -30.95
CA ALA A 610 4.35 5.08 -31.05
C ALA A 610 5.15 3.85 -31.47
N SER A 611 4.75 2.64 -31.02
CA SER A 611 5.34 1.37 -31.47
C SER A 611 5.13 1.14 -32.97
N ALA A 612 3.91 1.36 -33.47
CA ALA A 612 3.58 1.25 -34.88
C ALA A 612 4.38 2.27 -35.73
N ASP A 613 4.72 3.43 -35.16
CA ASP A 613 5.57 4.45 -35.78
C ASP A 613 7.08 4.16 -35.68
N GLY A 614 7.49 2.99 -35.13
CA GLY A 614 8.88 2.53 -35.07
C GLY A 614 9.64 2.92 -33.80
N VAL A 615 8.99 3.50 -32.79
CA VAL A 615 9.64 3.82 -31.50
C VAL A 615 9.98 2.55 -30.73
N LYS A 616 11.24 2.41 -30.29
CA LYS A 616 11.65 1.31 -29.39
C LYS A 616 11.26 1.62 -27.95
N ILE A 617 10.45 0.74 -27.35
CA ILE A 617 9.86 0.97 -26.02
C ILE A 617 10.24 -0.18 -25.09
N ASP A 618 10.91 0.12 -23.98
CA ASP A 618 11.16 -0.82 -22.88
C ASP A 618 10.44 -0.36 -21.61
N LEU A 619 9.58 -1.22 -21.07
CA LEU A 619 8.80 -0.96 -19.88
C LEU A 619 9.22 -1.89 -18.74
N ILE A 620 9.52 -1.32 -17.57
CA ILE A 620 9.88 -2.03 -16.35
C ILE A 620 8.70 -1.86 -15.39
N VAL A 621 7.75 -2.82 -15.40
CA VAL A 621 6.51 -2.75 -14.63
C VAL A 621 6.52 -3.84 -13.57
N ARG A 622 6.64 -3.46 -12.30
CA ARG A 622 6.74 -4.40 -11.20
C ARG A 622 5.48 -5.26 -11.02
N GLY A 623 4.33 -4.63 -10.98
CA GLY A 623 3.03 -5.24 -10.63
C GLY A 623 2.12 -5.45 -11.83
N ALA A 624 0.94 -4.85 -11.80
CA ALA A 624 -0.09 -5.01 -12.82
C ALA A 624 0.24 -4.24 -14.11
N CYS A 625 0.10 -4.92 -15.25
CA CYS A 625 0.27 -4.36 -16.58
C CYS A 625 -0.91 -4.77 -17.46
N ALA A 626 -1.63 -3.79 -18.00
CA ALA A 626 -2.70 -4.05 -18.96
C ALA A 626 -2.25 -3.91 -20.42
N LEU A 627 -0.99 -3.53 -20.68
CA LEU A 627 -0.43 -3.45 -22.01
C LEU A 627 -0.02 -4.86 -22.48
N ARG A 628 -0.38 -5.20 -23.71
CA ARG A 628 -0.07 -6.44 -24.40
C ARG A 628 1.17 -6.23 -25.31
N PRO A 629 2.36 -6.74 -24.94
CA PRO A 629 3.57 -6.50 -25.73
C PRO A 629 3.75 -7.50 -26.87
N GLY A 630 4.54 -7.17 -27.89
CA GLY A 630 4.99 -8.09 -28.93
C GLY A 630 3.93 -8.52 -29.94
N VAL A 631 2.76 -7.87 -30.01
CA VAL A 631 1.70 -8.16 -30.98
C VAL A 631 2.07 -7.53 -32.32
N PRO A 632 2.14 -8.32 -33.41
CA PRO A 632 2.44 -7.80 -34.73
C PRO A 632 1.48 -6.69 -35.18
N GLY A 633 2.01 -5.61 -35.73
CA GLY A 633 1.25 -4.44 -36.19
C GLY A 633 0.67 -3.57 -35.04
N LEU A 634 0.86 -3.92 -33.78
CA LEU A 634 0.36 -3.16 -32.63
C LEU A 634 1.49 -2.77 -31.65
N SER A 635 2.24 -3.76 -31.17
CA SER A 635 3.19 -3.56 -30.06
C SER A 635 4.49 -4.33 -30.25
N GLU A 636 4.87 -4.65 -31.47
CA GLU A 636 6.07 -5.41 -31.82
C GLU A 636 7.38 -4.76 -31.34
N ASN A 637 7.39 -3.42 -31.19
CA ASN A 637 8.53 -2.66 -30.69
C ASN A 637 8.48 -2.43 -29.16
N ILE A 638 7.49 -3.02 -28.47
CA ILE A 638 7.32 -2.88 -27.00
C ILE A 638 7.80 -4.15 -26.29
N LYS A 639 8.66 -3.98 -25.30
CA LYS A 639 9.08 -5.04 -24.38
C LYS A 639 8.70 -4.66 -22.96
N VAL A 640 8.09 -5.61 -22.25
CA VAL A 640 7.71 -5.42 -20.85
C VAL A 640 8.45 -6.43 -19.98
N ARG A 641 9.02 -5.95 -18.87
CA ARG A 641 9.64 -6.80 -17.85
C ARG A 641 9.22 -6.40 -16.45
N SER A 642 9.30 -7.35 -15.53
CA SER A 642 9.10 -7.14 -14.10
C SER A 642 10.34 -7.61 -13.36
N ILE A 643 10.76 -6.89 -12.33
CA ILE A 643 11.87 -7.26 -11.45
C ILE A 643 11.30 -7.52 -10.06
N ILE A 644 11.56 -8.71 -9.53
CA ILE A 644 11.21 -9.11 -8.16
C ILE A 644 12.49 -9.60 -7.49
N GLY A 645 12.87 -8.97 -6.39
CA GLY A 645 14.10 -9.29 -5.67
C GLY A 645 14.05 -8.86 -4.21
N ARG A 646 15.23 -8.72 -3.59
CA ARG A 646 15.39 -8.35 -2.18
C ARG A 646 14.68 -7.06 -1.82
N TYR A 647 14.76 -6.05 -2.69
CA TYR A 647 14.11 -4.75 -2.50
C TYR A 647 12.87 -4.64 -3.37
N LEU A 648 11.89 -3.92 -2.89
CA LEU A 648 10.67 -3.63 -3.63
C LEU A 648 10.95 -2.49 -4.63
N GLU A 649 10.84 -2.79 -5.92
CA GLU A 649 10.97 -1.79 -6.97
C GLU A 649 9.79 -0.81 -6.90
N HIS A 650 10.05 0.44 -6.50
CA HIS A 650 9.02 1.42 -6.22
C HIS A 650 9.20 2.73 -6.98
N SER A 651 10.41 3.06 -7.41
CA SER A 651 10.70 4.28 -8.17
C SER A 651 9.93 4.35 -9.49
N ARG A 652 9.52 5.56 -9.85
CA ARG A 652 8.94 5.85 -11.17
C ARG A 652 9.87 6.77 -11.92
N ILE A 653 10.28 6.31 -13.11
CA ILE A 653 11.24 6.99 -13.97
C ILE A 653 10.69 6.95 -15.39
N TYR A 654 10.59 8.11 -16.04
CA TYR A 654 10.18 8.22 -17.44
C TYR A 654 11.32 8.82 -18.24
N TYR A 655 11.80 8.08 -19.20
CA TYR A 655 12.86 8.52 -20.13
C TYR A 655 12.32 8.59 -21.55
N PHE A 656 12.53 9.73 -22.18
CA PHE A 656 12.29 9.99 -23.59
C PHE A 656 13.58 10.46 -24.23
N ARG A 657 13.95 9.89 -25.39
CA ARG A 657 15.20 10.25 -26.06
C ARG A 657 15.20 11.71 -26.55
N ASN A 658 14.04 12.16 -27.02
CA ASN A 658 13.77 13.52 -27.46
C ASN A 658 14.90 14.10 -28.29
N ASP A 659 15.25 13.41 -29.41
CA ASP A 659 16.28 13.84 -30.36
C ASP A 659 17.66 14.13 -29.73
N LEU A 660 18.09 13.31 -28.76
CA LEU A 660 19.33 13.38 -27.97
C LEU A 660 19.35 14.40 -26.81
N GLU A 661 18.25 15.06 -26.50
CA GLU A 661 18.12 15.89 -25.30
C GLU A 661 18.04 15.04 -24.01
N HIS A 662 17.66 13.78 -24.15
CA HIS A 662 17.59 12.81 -23.05
C HIS A 662 16.73 13.31 -21.89
N ASP A 663 15.44 13.46 -22.12
CA ASP A 663 14.52 13.89 -21.08
C ASP A 663 14.33 12.78 -20.05
N VAL A 664 14.62 13.08 -18.80
CA VAL A 664 14.48 12.17 -17.64
C VAL A 664 13.57 12.81 -16.61
N TYR A 665 12.47 12.14 -16.29
CA TYR A 665 11.55 12.54 -15.24
C TYR A 665 11.51 11.49 -14.14
N LEU A 666 11.51 11.95 -12.89
CA LEU A 666 11.18 11.15 -11.72
C LEU A 666 9.76 11.49 -11.30
N ALA A 667 8.99 10.53 -10.80
CA ALA A 667 7.57 10.76 -10.51
C ALA A 667 7.09 10.04 -9.26
N SER A 668 6.05 10.58 -8.63
CA SER A 668 5.27 9.90 -7.61
C SER A 668 4.16 9.01 -8.19
N ALA A 669 3.83 9.18 -9.47
CA ALA A 669 2.71 8.54 -10.17
C ALA A 669 3.11 7.25 -10.91
N ASP A 670 2.24 6.25 -10.85
CA ASP A 670 2.16 5.18 -11.83
C ASP A 670 1.24 5.61 -12.99
N TRP A 671 1.35 4.96 -14.15
CA TRP A 671 0.45 5.21 -15.28
C TRP A 671 -0.88 4.47 -15.11
N MET A 672 -1.65 4.96 -14.14
CA MET A 672 -2.96 4.45 -13.75
C MET A 672 -3.96 5.60 -13.67
N SER A 673 -5.19 5.39 -14.14
CA SER A 673 -6.22 6.43 -14.16
C SER A 673 -6.46 7.05 -12.77
N ARG A 674 -6.43 6.26 -11.68
CA ARG A 674 -6.54 6.79 -10.32
C ARG A 674 -5.39 7.76 -9.94
N ASN A 675 -4.14 7.50 -10.41
CA ASN A 675 -3.01 8.39 -10.14
C ASN A 675 -3.10 9.65 -11.01
N LEU A 676 -3.54 9.49 -12.25
CA LEU A 676 -3.55 10.57 -13.25
C LEU A 676 -4.74 11.53 -13.07
N PHE A 677 -5.86 11.07 -12.43
CA PHE A 677 -7.11 11.84 -12.36
C PHE A 677 -7.71 11.99 -10.96
N ARG A 678 -7.35 11.13 -9.99
CA ARG A 678 -7.94 11.13 -8.64
C ARG A 678 -6.91 11.29 -7.53
N ARG A 679 -5.72 11.80 -7.88
CA ARG A 679 -4.64 12.07 -6.92
C ARG A 679 -3.90 13.33 -7.31
N ILE A 680 -3.31 13.96 -6.30
CA ILE A 680 -2.27 14.96 -6.50
C ILE A 680 -0.94 14.21 -6.59
N GLU A 681 -0.38 14.18 -7.78
CA GLU A 681 0.89 13.52 -8.11
C GLU A 681 1.78 14.51 -8.87
N VAL A 682 3.08 14.35 -8.77
CA VAL A 682 4.06 15.20 -9.47
C VAL A 682 5.06 14.33 -10.20
N ALA A 683 5.33 14.68 -11.47
CA ALA A 683 6.54 14.28 -12.16
C ALA A 683 7.43 15.53 -12.34
N PHE A 684 8.71 15.37 -12.08
CA PHE A 684 9.70 16.43 -12.11
C PHE A 684 10.92 16.05 -12.95
N PRO A 685 11.48 16.98 -13.76
CA PRO A 685 12.63 16.70 -14.59
C PRO A 685 13.91 16.65 -13.76
N VAL A 686 14.85 15.84 -14.19
CA VAL A 686 16.25 15.91 -13.76
C VAL A 686 16.98 16.80 -14.75
N LEU A 687 17.40 17.99 -14.33
CA LEU A 687 17.91 19.03 -15.25
C LEU A 687 19.40 18.83 -15.56
N GLU A 688 20.22 18.55 -14.55
CA GLU A 688 21.66 18.38 -14.73
C GLU A 688 22.01 17.15 -15.58
N LYS A 689 22.82 17.31 -16.61
CA LYS A 689 23.26 16.21 -17.51
C LYS A 689 23.98 15.08 -16.76
N SER A 690 24.75 15.42 -15.74
CA SER A 690 25.44 14.46 -14.86
C SER A 690 24.45 13.59 -14.09
N LEU A 691 23.38 14.19 -13.53
CA LEU A 691 22.34 13.50 -12.79
C LEU A 691 21.40 12.72 -13.71
N LYS A 692 21.08 13.22 -14.93
CA LYS A 692 20.38 12.43 -15.96
C LYS A 692 21.11 11.12 -16.24
N LYS A 693 22.44 11.17 -16.50
CA LYS A 693 23.27 9.97 -16.71
C LYS A 693 23.23 9.04 -15.51
N ARG A 694 23.26 9.59 -14.30
CA ARG A 694 23.21 8.83 -13.06
C ARG A 694 21.85 8.11 -12.88
N VAL A 695 20.73 8.78 -13.15
CA VAL A 695 19.40 8.14 -13.13
C VAL A 695 19.31 7.01 -14.15
N MET A 696 19.85 7.19 -15.35
CA MET A 696 19.91 6.14 -16.38
C MET A 696 20.75 4.95 -15.90
N ALA A 697 21.95 5.19 -15.40
CA ALA A 697 22.90 4.16 -14.98
C ALA A 697 22.47 3.41 -13.70
N GLU A 698 21.71 4.05 -12.82
CA GLU A 698 21.26 3.46 -11.55
C GLU A 698 19.80 2.96 -11.61
N GLY A 699 18.93 3.67 -12.32
CA GLY A 699 17.48 3.46 -12.27
C GLY A 699 16.89 2.66 -13.42
N LEU A 700 17.57 2.59 -14.58
CA LEU A 700 17.02 1.97 -15.80
C LEU A 700 17.95 0.91 -16.42
N GLU A 701 19.18 1.25 -16.76
CA GLU A 701 20.09 0.35 -17.50
C GLU A 701 20.37 -0.98 -16.78
N PRO A 702 20.64 -1.01 -15.46
CA PRO A 702 20.87 -2.27 -14.76
C PRO A 702 19.66 -3.19 -14.85
N TYR A 703 18.45 -2.63 -14.73
CA TYR A 703 17.19 -3.38 -14.81
C TYR A 703 16.94 -3.94 -16.23
N LEU A 704 17.40 -3.24 -17.26
CA LEU A 704 17.34 -3.75 -18.65
C LEU A 704 18.35 -4.89 -18.90
N LYS A 705 19.44 -4.92 -18.14
CA LYS A 705 20.48 -5.97 -18.21
C LYS A 705 20.18 -7.16 -17.29
N ASP A 706 19.34 -6.99 -16.26
CA ASP A 706 19.02 -8.02 -15.27
C ASP A 706 18.56 -9.32 -15.95
N ASN A 707 19.19 -10.43 -15.58
CA ASN A 707 18.90 -11.76 -16.06
C ASN A 707 18.71 -12.79 -14.92
N MET A 708 18.79 -12.32 -13.66
CA MET A 708 18.57 -13.15 -12.47
C MET A 708 17.16 -12.98 -11.90
N ASN A 709 16.68 -11.73 -11.84
CA ASN A 709 15.42 -11.37 -11.19
C ASN A 709 14.35 -10.89 -12.19
N ALA A 710 14.69 -10.84 -13.48
CA ALA A 710 13.80 -10.35 -14.52
C ALA A 710 12.80 -11.41 -14.99
N TRP A 711 11.56 -10.99 -15.12
CA TRP A 711 10.46 -11.71 -15.75
C TRP A 711 10.03 -10.94 -16.99
N THR A 712 9.87 -11.63 -18.11
CA THR A 712 9.42 -11.04 -19.38
C THR A 712 7.95 -11.36 -19.57
N LEU A 713 7.14 -10.35 -19.88
CA LEU A 713 5.74 -10.48 -20.22
C LEU A 713 5.60 -10.79 -21.72
N ASP A 714 4.77 -11.76 -22.06
CA ASP A 714 4.37 -12.06 -23.44
C ASP A 714 3.02 -11.45 -23.83
N SER A 715 2.58 -11.68 -25.06
CA SER A 715 1.31 -11.16 -25.60
C SER A 715 0.08 -11.76 -24.94
N GLU A 716 0.19 -12.93 -24.33
CA GLU A 716 -0.93 -13.62 -23.67
C GLU A 716 -1.10 -13.24 -22.20
N GLY A 717 -0.18 -12.42 -21.67
CA GLY A 717 -0.22 -11.96 -20.29
C GLY A 717 0.60 -12.84 -19.32
N GLU A 718 1.33 -13.81 -19.86
CA GLU A 718 2.13 -14.72 -19.07
C GLU A 718 3.53 -14.15 -18.82
N TYR A 719 4.02 -14.32 -17.59
CA TYR A 719 5.34 -13.89 -17.17
C TYR A 719 6.30 -15.07 -17.13
N GLN A 720 7.36 -14.99 -17.90
CA GLN A 720 8.41 -16.01 -17.95
C GLN A 720 9.69 -15.49 -17.31
N ARG A 721 10.22 -16.23 -16.30
CA ARG A 721 11.52 -15.91 -15.71
C ARG A 721 12.61 -16.15 -16.74
N LYS A 722 13.48 -15.17 -16.88
CA LYS A 722 14.61 -15.27 -17.83
C LYS A 722 15.57 -16.37 -17.37
N LYS A 723 15.76 -17.41 -18.19
CA LYS A 723 16.73 -18.47 -17.92
C LYS A 723 18.11 -18.04 -18.41
N LEU A 724 19.12 -18.21 -17.55
CA LEU A 724 20.51 -18.00 -17.93
C LEU A 724 20.93 -19.01 -19.02
N ARG A 725 21.53 -18.52 -20.09
CA ARG A 725 22.19 -19.37 -21.08
C ARG A 725 23.56 -19.78 -20.54
N SER A 726 24.05 -20.97 -20.92
CA SER A 726 25.28 -21.57 -20.37
C SER A 726 26.57 -20.71 -20.43
N LYS A 727 26.61 -19.69 -21.27
CA LYS A 727 27.75 -18.75 -21.40
C LYS A 727 27.44 -17.34 -20.94
N GLN A 728 26.25 -17.09 -20.32
CA GLN A 728 25.84 -15.77 -19.93
C GLN A 728 26.24 -15.51 -18.48
N THR A 729 26.93 -14.39 -18.23
CA THR A 729 27.25 -13.94 -16.87
C THR A 729 25.99 -13.58 -16.10
N PRO A 730 25.78 -14.11 -14.88
CA PRO A 730 24.69 -13.69 -14.01
C PRO A 730 24.78 -12.21 -13.68
N PHE A 731 23.67 -11.50 -13.79
CA PHE A 731 23.59 -10.07 -13.45
C PHE A 731 22.27 -9.76 -12.76
N SER A 732 22.37 -9.28 -11.53
CA SER A 732 21.25 -8.76 -10.73
C SER A 732 21.41 -7.26 -10.57
N ALA A 733 20.40 -6.50 -10.98
CA ALA A 733 20.41 -5.04 -10.87
C ALA A 733 20.56 -4.58 -9.41
N GLN A 734 19.83 -5.21 -8.48
CA GLN A 734 19.89 -4.84 -7.07
C GLN A 734 21.23 -5.17 -6.43
N GLN A 735 21.81 -6.32 -6.76
CA GLN A 735 23.14 -6.69 -6.28
C GLN A 735 24.20 -5.72 -6.79
N PHE A 736 24.18 -5.42 -8.09
CA PHE A 736 25.07 -4.43 -8.70
C PHE A 736 24.99 -3.07 -8.00
N LEU A 737 23.77 -2.59 -7.71
CA LEU A 737 23.58 -1.31 -7.03
C LEU A 737 24.06 -1.32 -5.58
N MET A 738 23.88 -2.43 -4.85
CA MET A 738 24.43 -2.60 -3.51
C MET A 738 25.97 -2.52 -3.50
N GLU A 739 26.61 -3.13 -4.48
CA GLU A 739 28.09 -3.11 -4.62
C GLU A 739 28.62 -1.74 -5.03
N GLN A 740 27.92 -1.06 -5.94
CA GLN A 740 28.35 0.26 -6.44
C GLN A 740 28.09 1.41 -5.46
N LEU A 741 26.97 1.40 -4.77
CA LEU A 741 26.50 2.54 -3.97
C LEU A 741 26.55 2.29 -2.45
N GLY A 742 26.83 1.06 -2.03
CA GLY A 742 26.84 0.67 -0.63
C GLY A 742 28.05 -0.13 -0.22
N SER A 743 28.00 -0.74 0.96
CA SER A 743 28.91 -1.82 1.38
C SER A 743 28.07 -3.00 1.88
N LEU A 744 28.41 -4.19 1.45
CA LEU A 744 27.97 -5.42 2.08
C LEU A 744 28.88 -5.61 3.31
N SER A 745 28.29 -5.69 4.53
CA SER A 745 29.04 -6.08 5.72
C SER A 745 29.32 -7.57 5.61
N GLY A 746 30.54 -7.96 5.34
CA GLY A 746 30.95 -9.36 5.22
C GLY A 746 32.33 -9.59 4.60
N ASP A 747 33.09 -8.53 4.33
CA ASP A 747 34.52 -8.60 4.01
C ASP A 747 35.35 -8.04 5.17
#